data_d5d569174cfb610e158ac6d43858b1a1
#
_entry.id   d5d569174cfb610e158ac6d43858b1a1
#
_cell.length_a   1.000
_cell.length_b   1.000
_cell.length_c   1.000
_cell.angle_alpha   90.00
_cell.angle_beta   90.00
_cell.angle_gamma   90.00
#
_symmetry.space_group_name_H-M   'P 1'
#
loop_
_entity.id
_entity.type
_entity.pdbx_description
1 polymer ?
#
loop_
_entity_poly.entity_id
_entity_poly.type
_entity_poly.pdbx_seq_one_letter_code
_entity_poly.pdbx_strand_id
1 'polypeptide(L)'
;MAVLATLQSIGAMHVAYAADSVDPNTPLPSAHEAARQSSLPAVIVAAPRADSGKERLALPVHTGSRLGTSSLDTPASVETLAGDAIRARGDTTVVDAVTRAAGYANNAAAGNGGTAVSVRGFTGQESITTLFDGTKMFVGAGTVTFPFDTWSVDRIEVLRGPASVLNGEGGMGGVINVIPKAPQAERSTTVLLGVGAYGEKRMALDTTGAVDASRPGGPMLTYRFYLNDDRNNGWLPRGQSHSTAVGGALQLDATPTLRFTLDYDYARQMPTTYFGIPVQNSAYSSALTRQNYNVSDARIAYYDRWMRLKTTWQALPGLTIRNQFYFMLTDRHWHDAESYALQDDGSVARSDYIEILHHQRQVGDRLDATLDGRIAGHRNRFVIGTEFNSVNFVDTSNTPYDGSSVVPQLGFDPGVFASSDATVPVFRTRTNQAAVFTENRLEVTDRLAWVSGLRYDHIDYRRDTFATSSTAATSFSRTFANTSWRTGLVFAMTPDLSVYGQYTTGSDGVGSLITLSQANSAYSLSTGHQWEAGIKQILAGGSADWTLAFYQIVKKNLLTTDPDNPTQTIQIGQQSSRGIEWTGALTLPHGIVVDANFSVLRARYDNFSESVNGVTVSRDGNVPYNVPQQTGNVWLRWAFAPGWNVGAGVRYVGSRYGDTANTVRIPSYILFDASASWRVSHQLALALYLRNLTNRTYVVTSSNSGTQWLLGTPRSGGVTATMTF
;
A
#
# COMPACT_ATOMS: atom_id res chain seq x y z
N MET A 1 -33.72 8.76 -4.69
CA MET A 1 -34.97 8.66 -3.90
C MET A 1 -35.30 7.22 -3.49
N ALA A 2 -34.29 6.38 -3.19
CA ALA A 2 -34.52 4.97 -2.78
C ALA A 2 -33.77 4.58 -1.49
N VAL A 3 -33.21 5.53 -0.76
CA VAL A 3 -32.46 5.29 0.48
C VAL A 3 -33.19 5.66 1.76
N LEU A 4 -34.35 6.29 1.64
CA LEU A 4 -35.17 6.72 2.82
C LEU A 4 -36.24 5.70 3.27
N ALA A 5 -36.46 4.59 2.56
CA ALA A 5 -37.57 3.67 2.83
C ALA A 5 -37.23 2.46 3.72
N THR A 6 -35.97 2.26 4.12
CA THR A 6 -35.54 1.06 4.86
C THR A 6 -35.29 1.28 6.36
N LEU A 7 -35.56 2.47 6.88
CA LEU A 7 -35.31 2.81 8.30
C LEU A 7 -36.59 2.70 9.21
N GLN A 8 -37.70 2.19 8.72
CA GLN A 8 -38.93 2.14 9.50
C GLN A 8 -39.26 0.80 10.20
N SER A 9 -38.37 -0.18 10.20
CA SER A 9 -38.65 -1.50 10.80
C SER A 9 -37.67 -1.94 11.90
N ILE A 10 -37.00 -1.04 12.61
CA ILE A 10 -36.28 -1.40 13.83
C ILE A 10 -37.11 -1.02 15.04
N GLY A 11 -37.77 -2.04 15.62
CA GLY A 11 -38.61 -1.90 16.80
C GLY A 11 -37.85 -1.38 18.03
N ALA A 12 -38.52 -0.56 18.79
CA ALA A 12 -38.04 0.11 19.98
C ALA A 12 -37.47 -0.87 21.03
N MET A 13 -36.16 -0.89 21.21
CA MET A 13 -35.55 -1.41 22.43
C MET A 13 -35.54 -0.29 23.48
N HIS A 14 -36.37 -0.46 24.51
CA HIS A 14 -36.35 0.40 25.69
C HIS A 14 -35.08 0.15 26.49
N VAL A 15 -34.15 1.12 26.50
CA VAL A 15 -33.02 1.14 27.44
C VAL A 15 -33.48 1.92 28.67
N ALA A 16 -33.64 1.23 29.80
CA ALA A 16 -33.95 1.84 31.08
C ALA A 16 -32.73 2.63 31.60
N TYR A 17 -32.91 3.94 31.79
CA TYR A 17 -31.98 4.77 32.53
C TYR A 17 -32.25 4.64 34.01
N ALA A 18 -31.26 4.09 34.78
CA ALA A 18 -31.24 4.21 36.23
C ALA A 18 -30.44 5.50 36.58
N ALA A 19 -31.12 6.46 37.21
CA ALA A 19 -30.50 7.64 37.78
C ALA A 19 -29.97 7.26 39.17
N ASP A 20 -28.66 7.13 39.34
CA ASP A 20 -28.03 6.99 40.65
C ASP A 20 -27.85 8.37 41.29
N SER A 21 -28.35 8.49 42.52
CA SER A 21 -28.20 9.65 43.39
C SER A 21 -26.76 9.74 43.94
N VAL A 22 -26.11 10.85 43.74
CA VAL A 22 -24.75 11.12 44.26
C VAL A 22 -24.82 11.51 45.73
N ASP A 23 -24.09 10.79 46.58
CA ASP A 23 -23.87 11.10 48.01
C ASP A 23 -22.88 12.27 48.13
N PRO A 24 -23.22 13.37 48.85
CA PRO A 24 -22.39 14.58 48.94
C PRO A 24 -21.13 14.46 49.79
N ASN A 25 -20.79 13.31 50.36
CA ASN A 25 -19.66 13.12 51.27
C ASN A 25 -18.48 12.28 50.72
N THR A 26 -18.42 12.03 49.41
CA THR A 26 -17.31 11.30 48.82
C THR A 26 -16.14 12.25 48.49
N PRO A 27 -14.90 11.95 48.92
CA PRO A 27 -13.75 12.83 48.62
C PRO A 27 -13.46 12.84 47.10
N LEU A 28 -13.19 14.02 46.55
CA LEU A 28 -12.84 14.23 45.16
C LEU A 28 -11.60 13.38 44.79
N PRO A 29 -11.60 12.64 43.71
CA PRO A 29 -10.45 11.88 43.26
C PRO A 29 -9.31 12.80 42.80
N SER A 30 -8.06 12.34 42.98
CA SER A 30 -6.87 13.07 42.57
C SER A 30 -6.86 13.38 41.06
N ALA A 31 -6.15 14.47 40.68
CA ALA A 31 -6.08 14.89 39.26
C ALA A 31 -5.66 13.78 38.27
N HIS A 32 -4.96 12.75 38.75
CA HIS A 32 -4.59 11.56 37.98
C HIS A 32 -5.77 10.57 37.76
N GLU A 33 -6.73 10.48 38.69
CA GLU A 33 -7.92 9.66 38.56
C GLU A 33 -9.01 10.34 37.72
N ALA A 34 -9.12 11.66 37.81
CA ALA A 34 -10.00 12.47 36.99
C ALA A 34 -9.61 12.42 35.51
N ALA A 35 -8.32 12.31 35.19
CA ALA A 35 -7.86 12.11 33.81
C ALA A 35 -8.21 10.72 33.21
N ARG A 36 -8.52 9.72 34.07
CA ARG A 36 -9.01 8.39 33.62
C ARG A 36 -10.54 8.30 33.49
N GLN A 37 -11.27 9.24 34.09
CA GLN A 37 -12.75 9.30 33.98
C GLN A 37 -13.25 10.30 32.94
N SER A 38 -12.35 11.13 32.37
CA SER A 38 -12.73 11.99 31.26
C SER A 38 -13.03 11.15 30.04
N SER A 39 -14.26 11.29 29.55
CA SER A 39 -14.75 10.90 28.23
C SER A 39 -13.62 10.59 27.27
N LEU A 40 -13.67 9.40 26.62
CA LEU A 40 -12.87 9.14 25.42
C LEU A 40 -12.88 10.44 24.60
N PRO A 41 -11.71 10.98 24.19
CA PRO A 41 -11.70 12.21 23.44
C PRO A 41 -12.66 12.04 22.27
N ALA A 42 -13.55 13.03 22.11
CA ALA A 42 -14.28 13.16 20.87
C ALA A 42 -13.28 12.84 19.78
N VAL A 43 -13.64 12.00 18.80
CA VAL A 43 -12.78 11.70 17.66
C VAL A 43 -12.64 12.99 16.88
N ILE A 44 -11.87 13.91 17.42
CA ILE A 44 -11.27 14.98 16.68
C ILE A 44 -10.25 14.25 15.82
N VAL A 45 -10.59 14.00 14.57
CA VAL A 45 -9.65 13.64 13.52
C VAL A 45 -8.87 14.93 13.17
N ALA A 46 -8.26 15.54 14.14
CA ALA A 46 -7.03 16.27 13.96
C ALA A 46 -5.97 15.19 14.10
N ALA A 47 -5.44 14.73 12.97
CA ALA A 47 -4.27 13.86 13.00
C ALA A 47 -3.22 14.59 13.86
N PRO A 48 -2.81 14.06 15.02
CA PRO A 48 -1.71 14.65 15.74
C PRO A 48 -0.56 14.67 14.73
N ARG A 49 0.07 15.83 14.51
CA ARG A 49 1.36 15.87 13.83
C ARG A 49 2.21 14.81 14.51
N ALA A 50 2.55 13.75 13.78
CA ALA A 50 3.49 12.76 14.24
C ALA A 50 4.82 13.47 14.39
N ASP A 51 5.05 14.05 15.55
CA ASP A 51 6.37 14.55 15.94
C ASP A 51 7.30 13.35 15.84
N SER A 52 8.21 13.40 14.88
CA SER A 52 9.09 12.31 14.53
C SER A 52 9.87 11.85 15.76
N GLY A 53 9.39 10.80 16.41
CA GLY A 53 10.08 10.13 17.52
C GLY A 53 9.30 9.95 18.80
N LYS A 54 8.06 10.41 18.95
CA LYS A 54 7.29 10.22 20.18
C LYS A 54 6.04 9.38 19.91
N GLU A 55 5.96 8.24 20.60
CA GLU A 55 4.73 7.46 20.83
C GLU A 55 4.01 6.93 19.56
N ARG A 56 4.76 6.42 18.56
CA ARG A 56 4.16 5.84 17.35
C ARG A 56 3.15 4.74 17.66
N LEU A 57 3.40 3.93 18.71
CA LEU A 57 2.48 2.88 19.15
C LEU A 57 1.23 3.41 19.84
N ALA A 58 1.24 4.64 20.38
CA ALA A 58 0.08 5.27 20.99
C ALA A 58 -0.85 5.94 19.94
N LEU A 59 -0.37 6.15 18.70
CA LEU A 59 -1.19 6.76 17.66
C LEU A 59 -2.32 5.84 17.22
N PRO A 60 -3.54 6.37 16.98
CA PRO A 60 -4.63 5.63 16.37
C PRO A 60 -4.25 5.14 14.97
N VAL A 61 -4.55 3.87 14.70
CA VAL A 61 -4.35 3.26 13.38
C VAL A 61 -5.69 2.90 12.76
N HIS A 62 -5.82 3.13 11.45
CA HIS A 62 -7.05 2.87 10.69
C HIS A 62 -6.94 1.65 9.78
N THR A 63 -5.72 1.17 9.53
CA THR A 63 -5.45 0.05 8.63
C THR A 63 -5.57 -1.30 9.34
N GLY A 64 -5.26 -1.35 10.65
CA GLY A 64 -5.34 -2.57 11.47
C GLY A 64 -6.67 -2.76 12.20
N SER A 65 -7.49 -1.70 12.30
CA SER A 65 -8.79 -1.71 12.97
C SER A 65 -9.64 -0.51 12.53
N ARG A 66 -10.93 -0.69 12.38
CA ARG A 66 -11.89 0.40 12.14
C ARG A 66 -12.38 1.08 13.42
N LEU A 67 -11.96 0.56 14.58
CA LEU A 67 -12.34 1.07 15.89
C LEU A 67 -11.52 2.31 16.32
N GLY A 68 -10.49 2.71 15.54
CA GLY A 68 -9.64 3.86 15.89
C GLY A 68 -8.79 3.59 17.14
N THR A 69 -8.43 2.35 17.41
CA THR A 69 -7.54 1.96 18.50
C THR A 69 -6.09 2.31 18.19
N SER A 70 -5.28 2.50 19.23
CA SER A 70 -3.84 2.69 19.08
C SER A 70 -3.18 1.44 18.47
N SER A 71 -1.99 1.59 17.90
CA SER A 71 -1.21 0.42 17.46
C SER A 71 -0.91 -0.50 18.63
N LEU A 72 -0.64 0.03 19.85
CA LEU A 72 -0.40 -0.72 21.08
C LEU A 72 -1.58 -1.63 21.45
N ASP A 73 -2.81 -1.15 21.21
CA ASP A 73 -4.07 -1.81 21.55
C ASP A 73 -4.65 -2.68 20.43
N THR A 74 -4.00 -2.72 19.28
CA THR A 74 -4.45 -3.47 18.12
C THR A 74 -3.75 -4.84 18.08
N PRO A 75 -4.46 -5.98 18.00
CA PRO A 75 -3.85 -7.30 17.95
C PRO A 75 -3.34 -7.65 16.55
N ALA A 76 -2.52 -6.76 15.95
CA ALA A 76 -1.95 -6.92 14.62
C ALA A 76 -0.66 -6.15 14.49
N SER A 77 0.20 -6.58 13.58
CA SER A 77 1.46 -5.91 13.23
C SER A 77 1.17 -4.73 12.28
N VAL A 78 0.97 -3.55 12.85
CA VAL A 78 0.79 -2.30 12.10
C VAL A 78 1.97 -1.37 12.35
N GLU A 79 2.55 -0.84 11.28
CA GLU A 79 3.65 0.13 11.33
C GLU A 79 3.21 1.43 10.65
N THR A 80 3.50 2.57 11.29
CA THR A 80 3.22 3.90 10.74
C THR A 80 4.50 4.58 10.32
N LEU A 81 4.56 4.94 9.03
CA LEU A 81 5.64 5.72 8.43
C LEU A 81 5.17 7.18 8.36
N ALA A 82 5.68 8.02 9.23
CA ALA A 82 5.30 9.44 9.28
C ALA A 82 5.82 10.20 8.05
N GLY A 83 5.02 11.09 7.49
CA GLY A 83 5.37 11.87 6.30
C GLY A 83 6.63 12.72 6.49
N ASP A 84 6.86 13.28 7.67
CA ASP A 84 8.08 14.04 7.97
C ASP A 84 9.34 13.16 7.97
N ALA A 85 9.24 11.93 8.49
CA ALA A 85 10.34 10.96 8.45
C ALA A 85 10.61 10.50 7.00
N ILE A 86 9.57 10.28 6.20
CA ILE A 86 9.67 9.97 4.77
C ILE A 86 10.42 11.09 4.04
N ARG A 87 10.00 12.33 4.22
CA ARG A 87 10.62 13.51 3.59
C ARG A 87 12.05 13.74 4.09
N ALA A 88 12.34 13.56 5.38
CA ALA A 88 13.69 13.69 5.93
C ALA A 88 14.69 12.68 5.37
N ARG A 89 14.22 11.50 4.93
CA ARG A 89 15.03 10.50 4.24
C ARG A 89 15.19 10.77 2.75
N GLY A 90 14.40 11.71 2.20
CA GLY A 90 14.33 11.97 0.77
C GLY A 90 13.57 10.88 -0.02
N ASP A 91 12.75 10.06 0.62
CA ASP A 91 11.93 9.05 -0.06
C ASP A 91 10.81 9.78 -0.83
N THR A 92 10.95 9.93 -2.15
CA THR A 92 10.03 10.71 -3.00
C THR A 92 8.87 9.91 -3.52
N THR A 93 8.98 8.57 -3.53
CA THR A 93 7.90 7.67 -3.97
C THR A 93 7.31 6.87 -2.79
N VAL A 94 6.05 6.46 -2.91
CA VAL A 94 5.38 5.60 -1.93
C VAL A 94 6.11 4.26 -1.80
N VAL A 95 6.61 3.69 -2.90
CA VAL A 95 7.36 2.42 -2.88
C VAL A 95 8.67 2.58 -2.12
N ASP A 96 9.41 3.67 -2.32
CA ASP A 96 10.64 3.93 -1.55
C ASP A 96 10.35 4.00 -0.06
N ALA A 97 9.28 4.71 0.34
CA ALA A 97 8.88 4.84 1.73
C ALA A 97 8.47 3.48 2.33
N VAL A 98 7.61 2.72 1.64
CA VAL A 98 7.08 1.43 2.12
C VAL A 98 8.19 0.39 2.27
N THR A 99 9.19 0.39 1.39
CA THR A 99 10.33 -0.54 1.49
C THR A 99 11.28 -0.23 2.65
N ARG A 100 11.02 0.83 3.43
CA ARG A 100 11.65 1.09 4.74
C ARG A 100 10.90 0.40 5.89
N ALA A 101 9.71 -0.14 5.67
CA ALA A 101 9.00 -0.92 6.68
C ALA A 101 9.54 -2.36 6.76
N ALA A 102 9.37 -2.99 7.93
CA ALA A 102 9.85 -4.35 8.16
C ALA A 102 9.20 -5.35 7.21
N GLY A 103 10.03 -6.18 6.58
CA GLY A 103 9.59 -7.27 5.70
C GLY A 103 9.17 -6.85 4.30
N TYR A 104 9.08 -5.55 3.99
CA TYR A 104 8.77 -5.07 2.64
C TYR A 104 10.02 -5.01 1.76
N ALA A 105 9.91 -5.51 0.54
CA ALA A 105 10.95 -5.40 -0.48
C ALA A 105 10.37 -4.91 -1.80
N ASN A 106 11.18 -4.17 -2.56
CA ASN A 106 10.79 -3.59 -3.83
C ASN A 106 10.75 -4.68 -4.93
N ASN A 107 9.60 -4.81 -5.59
CA ASN A 107 9.37 -5.61 -6.79
C ASN A 107 8.79 -4.76 -7.93
N ALA A 108 8.91 -3.44 -7.81
CA ALA A 108 8.38 -2.50 -8.80
C ALA A 108 9.10 -2.65 -10.14
N ALA A 109 8.33 -2.80 -11.20
CA ALA A 109 8.77 -2.82 -12.59
C ALA A 109 7.81 -1.97 -13.41
N ALA A 110 8.20 -1.57 -14.62
CA ALA A 110 7.29 -0.86 -15.51
C ALA A 110 6.01 -1.67 -15.72
N GLY A 111 6.12 -2.98 -15.99
CA GLY A 111 5.00 -3.89 -16.23
C GLY A 111 3.98 -4.04 -15.09
N ASN A 112 4.31 -3.66 -13.87
CA ASN A 112 3.37 -3.61 -12.74
C ASN A 112 3.07 -2.17 -12.25
N GLY A 113 3.26 -1.19 -13.12
CA GLY A 113 3.02 0.22 -12.81
C GLY A 113 3.98 0.83 -11.81
N GLY A 114 5.10 0.17 -11.52
CA GLY A 114 6.08 0.65 -10.55
C GLY A 114 5.61 0.60 -9.09
N THR A 115 4.56 -0.17 -8.77
CA THR A 115 3.93 -0.16 -7.44
C THR A 115 4.03 -1.49 -6.68
N ALA A 116 4.52 -2.57 -7.32
CA ALA A 116 4.58 -3.88 -6.69
C ALA A 116 5.67 -3.99 -5.62
N VAL A 117 5.33 -4.66 -4.54
CA VAL A 117 6.23 -5.00 -3.44
C VAL A 117 6.03 -6.46 -3.03
N SER A 118 6.94 -6.98 -2.19
CA SER A 118 6.76 -8.27 -1.50
C SER A 118 6.75 -8.07 0.00
N VAL A 119 5.94 -8.86 0.72
CA VAL A 119 5.90 -8.91 2.18
C VAL A 119 5.43 -10.28 2.65
N ARG A 120 5.99 -10.79 3.73
CA ARG A 120 5.63 -12.08 4.36
C ARG A 120 5.57 -13.27 3.39
N GLY A 121 6.39 -13.27 2.35
CA GLY A 121 6.45 -14.37 1.38
C GLY A 121 5.47 -14.25 0.22
N PHE A 122 4.67 -13.19 0.16
CA PHE A 122 3.72 -12.92 -0.91
C PHE A 122 4.18 -11.74 -1.76
N THR A 123 3.83 -11.77 -3.04
CA THR A 123 4.20 -10.74 -4.02
C THR A 123 2.98 -10.37 -4.85
N GLY A 124 3.03 -9.18 -5.46
CA GLY A 124 2.02 -8.76 -6.42
C GLY A 124 0.82 -8.07 -5.81
N GLN A 125 0.08 -7.40 -6.67
CA GLN A 125 -1.04 -6.55 -6.32
C GLN A 125 -2.29 -7.33 -5.89
N GLU A 126 -2.37 -8.63 -6.21
CA GLU A 126 -3.46 -9.50 -5.78
C GLU A 126 -3.33 -9.93 -4.30
N SER A 127 -2.10 -9.97 -3.78
CA SER A 127 -1.83 -10.39 -2.39
C SER A 127 -1.45 -9.24 -1.46
N ILE A 128 -1.21 -8.03 -2.00
CA ILE A 128 -0.87 -6.83 -1.23
C ILE A 128 -1.78 -5.71 -1.69
N THR A 129 -2.74 -5.36 -0.83
CA THR A 129 -3.77 -4.35 -1.15
C THR A 129 -3.24 -2.95 -0.89
N THR A 130 -3.45 -2.04 -1.83
CA THR A 130 -3.21 -0.62 -1.65
C THR A 130 -4.53 0.11 -1.37
N LEU A 131 -4.50 0.96 -0.33
CA LEU A 131 -5.59 1.85 0.02
C LEU A 131 -5.14 3.30 -0.11
N PHE A 132 -6.06 4.17 -0.51
CA PHE A 132 -5.88 5.61 -0.41
C PHE A 132 -6.94 6.18 0.54
N ASP A 133 -6.49 6.64 1.70
CA ASP A 133 -7.35 7.10 2.81
C ASP A 133 -8.45 6.08 3.16
N GLY A 134 -8.05 4.81 3.28
CA GLY A 134 -8.94 3.70 3.60
C GLY A 134 -9.84 3.21 2.46
N THR A 135 -9.77 3.80 1.26
CA THR A 135 -10.50 3.32 0.07
C THR A 135 -9.63 2.31 -0.68
N LYS A 136 -10.15 1.11 -0.92
CA LYS A 136 -9.47 0.08 -1.69
C LYS A 136 -9.36 0.47 -3.15
N MET A 137 -8.14 0.34 -3.67
CA MET A 137 -7.85 0.50 -5.09
C MET A 137 -7.89 -0.86 -5.76
N PHE A 138 -8.75 -1.01 -6.77
CA PHE A 138 -8.79 -2.23 -7.57
C PHE A 138 -7.74 -2.12 -8.68
N VAL A 139 -6.62 -2.78 -8.46
CA VAL A 139 -5.47 -2.76 -9.36
C VAL A 139 -5.31 -4.14 -9.98
N GLY A 140 -5.11 -4.19 -11.28
CA GLY A 140 -4.75 -5.42 -11.97
C GLY A 140 -3.68 -5.11 -13.00
N ALA A 141 -2.59 -5.87 -13.00
CA ALA A 141 -1.48 -5.68 -13.94
C ALA A 141 -0.99 -4.20 -14.02
N GLY A 142 -0.93 -3.50 -12.90
CA GLY A 142 -0.46 -2.11 -12.86
C GLY A 142 -1.40 -1.09 -13.49
N THR A 143 -2.70 -1.29 -13.46
CA THR A 143 -3.67 -0.39 -14.09
C THR A 143 -3.81 0.96 -13.41
N VAL A 144 -3.45 1.09 -12.14
CA VAL A 144 -3.51 2.31 -11.31
C VAL A 144 -2.18 2.50 -10.62
N THR A 145 -1.60 3.67 -10.65
CA THR A 145 -0.32 3.99 -10.00
C THR A 145 -0.42 4.99 -8.86
N PHE A 146 -1.47 5.80 -8.84
CA PHE A 146 -1.70 6.77 -7.76
C PHE A 146 -2.12 6.05 -6.45
N PRO A 147 -1.70 6.53 -5.26
CA PRO A 147 -0.72 7.59 -5.03
C PRO A 147 0.72 7.08 -5.16
N PHE A 148 1.52 7.71 -6.00
CA PHE A 148 2.91 7.30 -6.25
C PHE A 148 3.93 8.18 -5.55
N ASP A 149 3.64 9.47 -5.31
CA ASP A 149 4.55 10.41 -4.63
C ASP A 149 4.19 10.61 -3.15
N THR A 150 5.12 11.19 -2.40
CA THR A 150 5.01 11.37 -0.94
C THR A 150 4.75 12.83 -0.52
N TRP A 151 4.60 13.77 -1.45
CA TRP A 151 4.45 15.19 -1.10
C TRP A 151 3.15 15.49 -0.34
N SER A 152 2.04 14.96 -0.84
CA SER A 152 0.72 15.11 -0.22
C SER A 152 0.48 14.18 0.97
N VAL A 153 1.43 13.27 1.28
CA VAL A 153 1.26 12.24 2.29
C VAL A 153 1.49 12.79 3.70
N ASP A 154 0.54 12.56 4.60
CA ASP A 154 0.66 12.73 6.04
C ASP A 154 1.42 11.56 6.66
N ARG A 155 0.99 10.35 6.36
CA ARG A 155 1.60 9.10 6.78
C ARG A 155 1.21 7.93 5.88
N ILE A 156 1.99 6.87 5.95
CA ILE A 156 1.64 5.58 5.37
C ILE A 156 1.50 4.57 6.52
N GLU A 157 0.37 3.91 6.60
CA GLU A 157 0.17 2.80 7.52
C GLU A 157 0.32 1.49 6.74
N VAL A 158 1.16 0.58 7.24
CA VAL A 158 1.33 -0.76 6.67
C VAL A 158 0.87 -1.80 7.68
N LEU A 159 -0.10 -2.61 7.28
CA LEU A 159 -0.55 -3.79 8.01
C LEU A 159 0.07 -5.03 7.35
N ARG A 160 0.65 -5.91 8.14
CA ARG A 160 1.27 -7.15 7.65
C ARG A 160 0.35 -8.34 7.93
N GLY A 161 0.19 -9.21 6.91
CA GLY A 161 -0.70 -10.36 6.95
C GLY A 161 -2.14 -10.10 6.49
N PRO A 162 -3.03 -11.09 6.57
CA PRO A 162 -4.36 -11.04 5.99
C PRO A 162 -5.23 -9.91 6.55
N ALA A 163 -5.83 -9.13 5.66
CA ALA A 163 -6.64 -7.96 5.97
C ALA A 163 -8.06 -8.01 5.39
N SER A 164 -8.48 -9.17 4.89
CA SER A 164 -9.77 -9.31 4.19
C SER A 164 -10.97 -8.97 5.05
N VAL A 165 -10.91 -9.16 6.36
CA VAL A 165 -11.98 -8.76 7.31
C VAL A 165 -12.24 -7.25 7.26
N LEU A 166 -11.23 -6.45 6.96
CA LEU A 166 -11.35 -4.99 6.93
C LEU A 166 -11.58 -4.46 5.50
N ASN A 167 -11.02 -5.14 4.47
CA ASN A 167 -10.88 -4.57 3.13
C ASN A 167 -11.37 -5.49 1.99
N GLY A 168 -11.99 -6.64 2.30
CA GLY A 168 -12.44 -7.62 1.31
C GLY A 168 -11.30 -8.48 0.76
N GLU A 169 -11.50 -9.07 -0.42
CA GLU A 169 -10.50 -9.91 -1.07
C GLU A 169 -9.21 -9.13 -1.38
N GLY A 170 -8.11 -9.84 -1.46
CA GLY A 170 -6.75 -9.29 -1.55
C GLY A 170 -6.13 -9.07 -0.18
N GLY A 171 -4.86 -8.77 -0.13
CA GLY A 171 -4.16 -8.44 1.10
C GLY A 171 -3.79 -9.63 1.97
N MET A 172 -3.55 -10.81 1.40
CA MET A 172 -3.03 -11.97 2.14
C MET A 172 -1.64 -11.68 2.73
N GLY A 173 -0.79 -10.98 2.00
CA GLY A 173 0.53 -10.54 2.46
C GLY A 173 0.47 -9.30 3.34
N GLY A 174 -0.44 -8.37 3.05
CA GLY A 174 -0.55 -7.11 3.78
C GLY A 174 -1.36 -6.04 3.08
N VAL A 175 -1.42 -4.87 3.73
CA VAL A 175 -2.09 -3.67 3.23
C VAL A 175 -1.17 -2.47 3.38
N ILE A 176 -1.15 -1.63 2.36
CA ILE A 176 -0.51 -0.31 2.35
C ILE A 176 -1.61 0.73 2.28
N ASN A 177 -1.75 1.56 3.30
CA ASN A 177 -2.73 2.63 3.33
C ASN A 177 -2.03 3.99 3.32
N VAL A 178 -2.13 4.70 2.22
CA VAL A 178 -1.58 6.06 2.06
C VAL A 178 -2.62 7.06 2.54
N ILE A 179 -2.29 7.80 3.58
CA ILE A 179 -3.18 8.78 4.20
C ILE A 179 -2.69 10.18 3.82
N PRO A 180 -3.50 10.97 3.10
CA PRO A 180 -3.12 12.31 2.70
C PRO A 180 -3.20 13.29 3.87
N LYS A 181 -2.50 14.40 3.73
CA LYS A 181 -2.57 15.53 4.66
C LYS A 181 -3.98 16.14 4.64
N ALA A 182 -4.56 16.34 5.81
CA ALA A 182 -5.87 16.99 5.97
C ALA A 182 -5.78 18.53 5.93
N PRO A 183 -6.87 19.24 5.57
CA PRO A 183 -6.99 20.67 5.81
C PRO A 183 -6.75 21.06 7.26
N GLN A 184 -6.13 22.22 7.48
CA GLN A 184 -5.84 22.78 8.82
C GLN A 184 -6.38 24.20 8.91
N ALA A 185 -6.77 24.64 10.11
CA ALA A 185 -7.28 25.98 10.33
C ALA A 185 -6.14 27.04 10.29
N GLU A 186 -4.96 26.68 10.77
CA GLU A 186 -3.79 27.52 10.71
C GLU A 186 -3.31 27.66 9.26
N ARG A 187 -3.08 28.89 8.81
CA ARG A 187 -2.58 29.15 7.46
C ARG A 187 -1.11 28.78 7.37
N SER A 188 -0.80 28.00 6.36
CA SER A 188 0.58 27.63 6.03
C SER A 188 0.70 27.40 4.53
N THR A 189 1.75 27.92 3.94
CA THR A 189 2.09 27.68 2.53
C THR A 189 3.53 27.23 2.47
N THR A 190 3.77 26.07 1.87
CA THR A 190 5.10 25.49 1.70
C THR A 190 5.38 25.33 0.21
N VAL A 191 6.51 25.86 -0.23
CA VAL A 191 7.03 25.71 -1.62
C VAL A 191 8.34 24.94 -1.54
N LEU A 192 8.52 23.95 -2.41
CA LEU A 192 9.76 23.20 -2.57
C LEU A 192 10.26 23.33 -3.99
N LEU A 193 11.56 23.65 -4.14
CA LEU A 193 12.30 23.56 -5.38
C LEU A 193 13.47 22.59 -5.19
N GLY A 194 13.68 21.70 -6.15
CA GLY A 194 14.72 20.67 -6.10
C GLY A 194 15.43 20.47 -7.43
N VAL A 195 16.70 20.13 -7.35
CA VAL A 195 17.51 19.67 -8.48
C VAL A 195 18.33 18.47 -8.04
N GLY A 196 18.57 17.53 -8.95
CA GLY A 196 19.26 16.30 -8.60
C GLY A 196 20.03 15.67 -9.74
N ALA A 197 20.53 14.49 -9.46
CA ALA A 197 21.28 13.66 -10.41
C ALA A 197 20.38 13.32 -11.61
N TYR A 198 21.04 13.07 -12.74
CA TYR A 198 20.38 12.70 -13.98
C TYR A 198 19.37 13.76 -14.49
N GLY A 199 19.63 15.04 -14.19
CA GLY A 199 18.78 16.14 -14.62
C GLY A 199 17.44 16.23 -13.91
N GLU A 200 17.31 15.65 -12.70
CA GLU A 200 16.12 15.77 -11.86
C GLU A 200 15.81 17.23 -11.57
N LYS A 201 14.52 17.60 -11.74
CA LYS A 201 13.96 18.90 -11.41
C LYS A 201 12.62 18.65 -10.72
N ARG A 202 12.48 19.18 -9.50
CA ARG A 202 11.27 19.04 -8.71
C ARG A 202 10.73 20.39 -8.26
N MET A 203 9.42 20.58 -8.39
CA MET A 203 8.70 21.72 -7.88
C MET A 203 7.46 21.22 -7.13
N ALA A 204 7.25 21.71 -5.91
CA ALA A 204 6.06 21.34 -5.16
C ALA A 204 5.52 22.52 -4.35
N LEU A 205 4.20 22.55 -4.18
CA LEU A 205 3.44 23.52 -3.40
C LEU A 205 2.47 22.78 -2.50
N ASP A 206 2.29 23.26 -1.29
CA ASP A 206 1.28 22.79 -0.33
C ASP A 206 0.77 24.00 0.44
N THR A 207 -0.53 24.29 0.39
CA THR A 207 -1.14 25.40 1.12
C THR A 207 -2.41 24.94 1.84
N THR A 208 -2.61 25.42 3.05
CA THR A 208 -3.76 25.11 3.90
C THR A 208 -4.16 26.33 4.73
N GLY A 209 -5.41 26.38 5.16
CA GLY A 209 -5.90 27.45 6.04
C GLY A 209 -7.42 27.42 6.21
N ALA A 210 -7.91 28.26 7.13
CA ALA A 210 -9.33 28.56 7.22
C ALA A 210 -9.72 29.58 6.16
N VAL A 211 -10.86 29.34 5.49
CA VAL A 211 -11.46 30.28 4.54
C VAL A 211 -12.09 31.45 5.28
N ASP A 212 -12.82 31.16 6.37
CA ASP A 212 -13.41 32.15 7.26
C ASP A 212 -13.20 31.68 8.72
N ALA A 213 -12.44 32.47 9.48
CA ALA A 213 -12.14 32.21 10.88
C ALA A 213 -12.99 33.09 11.83
N SER A 214 -13.96 33.83 11.34
CA SER A 214 -14.53 35.01 12.00
C SER A 214 -15.65 34.75 13.02
N ARG A 215 -16.10 33.48 13.24
CA ARG A 215 -17.19 33.19 14.18
C ARG A 215 -16.84 32.08 15.17
N PRO A 216 -16.51 32.39 16.42
CA PRO A 216 -16.39 31.40 17.48
C PRO A 216 -17.67 30.55 17.60
N GLY A 217 -17.58 29.22 17.43
CA GLY A 217 -18.70 28.29 17.55
C GLY A 217 -19.60 28.18 16.31
N GLY A 218 -19.33 28.90 15.22
CA GLY A 218 -20.01 28.78 13.93
C GLY A 218 -19.39 27.71 13.02
N PRO A 219 -19.99 27.46 11.85
CA PRO A 219 -19.41 26.57 10.83
C PRO A 219 -18.01 27.05 10.44
N MET A 220 -17.06 26.11 10.33
CA MET A 220 -15.69 26.40 9.91
C MET A 220 -15.38 25.68 8.60
N LEU A 221 -14.99 26.44 7.59
CA LEU A 221 -14.51 25.91 6.32
C LEU A 221 -12.99 26.04 6.25
N THR A 222 -12.32 24.90 6.08
CA THR A 222 -10.87 24.84 5.87
C THR A 222 -10.56 24.25 4.49
N TYR A 223 -9.42 24.61 3.93
CA TYR A 223 -8.95 24.11 2.66
C TYR A 223 -7.54 23.58 2.75
N ARG A 224 -7.20 22.68 1.82
CA ARG A 224 -5.84 22.33 1.45
C ARG A 224 -5.75 22.18 -0.05
N PHE A 225 -4.65 22.67 -0.63
CA PHE A 225 -4.30 22.49 -2.02
C PHE A 225 -2.84 22.10 -2.12
N TYR A 226 -2.51 21.16 -3.01
CA TYR A 226 -1.14 20.78 -3.29
C TYR A 226 -0.88 20.59 -4.77
N LEU A 227 0.38 20.80 -5.15
CA LEU A 227 0.95 20.49 -6.46
C LEU A 227 2.31 19.85 -6.25
N ASN A 228 2.65 18.83 -7.03
CA ASN A 228 4.00 18.28 -7.15
C ASN A 228 4.27 17.96 -8.62
N ASP A 229 5.38 18.44 -9.17
CA ASP A 229 5.89 18.11 -10.51
C ASP A 229 7.34 17.67 -10.37
N ASP A 230 7.65 16.47 -10.85
CA ASP A 230 8.98 15.85 -10.81
C ASP A 230 9.35 15.34 -12.19
N ARG A 231 10.49 15.77 -12.70
CA ARG A 231 11.04 15.39 -14.01
C ARG A 231 12.47 14.91 -13.87
N ASN A 232 12.80 13.83 -14.55
CA ASN A 232 14.13 13.25 -14.53
C ASN A 232 14.50 12.75 -15.94
N ASN A 233 15.74 12.99 -16.39
CA ASN A 233 16.22 12.48 -17.66
C ASN A 233 16.60 11.00 -17.60
N GLY A 234 16.72 10.45 -16.37
CA GLY A 234 17.09 9.06 -16.12
C GLY A 234 18.58 8.78 -16.23
N TRP A 235 18.97 7.66 -15.64
CA TRP A 235 20.37 7.20 -15.63
C TRP A 235 20.72 6.27 -16.81
N LEU A 236 19.72 5.95 -17.62
CA LEU A 236 19.78 5.10 -18.82
C LEU A 236 19.48 5.92 -20.08
N PRO A 237 19.96 5.49 -21.26
CA PRO A 237 19.45 6.02 -22.52
C PRO A 237 17.92 5.85 -22.58
N ARG A 238 17.21 6.89 -23.02
CA ARG A 238 15.73 6.92 -23.07
C ARG A 238 15.06 6.60 -21.71
N GLY A 239 15.74 6.99 -20.62
CA GLY A 239 15.32 6.70 -19.25
C GLY A 239 14.51 7.81 -18.59
N GLN A 240 13.98 8.77 -19.36
CA GLN A 240 13.24 9.91 -18.82
C GLN A 240 11.97 9.46 -18.09
N SER A 241 11.65 10.20 -17.04
CA SER A 241 10.39 10.06 -16.30
C SER A 241 9.80 11.44 -15.98
N HIS A 242 8.49 11.50 -15.87
CA HIS A 242 7.77 12.71 -15.48
C HIS A 242 6.55 12.35 -14.68
N SER A 243 6.37 12.95 -13.52
CA SER A 243 5.18 12.80 -12.70
C SER A 243 4.65 14.15 -12.25
N THR A 244 3.33 14.31 -12.30
CA THR A 244 2.62 15.49 -11.81
C THR A 244 1.45 15.03 -10.97
N ALA A 245 1.31 15.55 -9.75
CA ALA A 245 0.15 15.34 -8.90
C ALA A 245 -0.40 16.69 -8.43
N VAL A 246 -1.69 16.89 -8.57
CA VAL A 246 -2.41 18.10 -8.15
C VAL A 246 -3.66 17.66 -7.43
N GLY A 247 -3.92 18.22 -6.27
CA GLY A 247 -5.14 17.87 -5.54
C GLY A 247 -5.42 18.81 -4.39
N GLY A 248 -6.51 18.54 -3.72
CA GLY A 248 -6.90 19.33 -2.57
C GLY A 248 -8.14 18.80 -1.89
N ALA A 249 -8.42 19.41 -0.75
CA ALA A 249 -9.57 19.09 0.08
C ALA A 249 -10.23 20.37 0.61
N LEU A 250 -11.56 20.32 0.71
CA LEU A 250 -12.38 21.26 1.44
C LEU A 250 -13.03 20.53 2.60
N GLN A 251 -12.84 21.02 3.82
CA GLN A 251 -13.46 20.46 5.01
C GLN A 251 -14.38 21.48 5.65
N LEU A 252 -15.64 21.12 5.81
CA LEU A 252 -16.66 21.90 6.48
C LEU A 252 -17.02 21.24 7.82
N ASP A 253 -16.63 21.85 8.92
CA ASP A 253 -17.14 21.58 10.25
C ASP A 253 -18.48 22.32 10.40
N ALA A 254 -19.58 21.70 9.95
CA ALA A 254 -20.91 22.32 9.90
C ALA A 254 -21.47 22.57 11.31
N THR A 255 -21.21 21.64 12.23
CA THR A 255 -21.48 21.73 13.66
C THR A 255 -20.32 21.07 14.43
N PRO A 256 -20.24 21.19 15.78
CA PRO A 256 -19.24 20.47 16.57
C PRO A 256 -19.30 18.93 16.42
N THR A 257 -20.42 18.39 15.91
CA THR A 257 -20.65 16.95 15.76
C THR A 257 -20.76 16.49 14.32
N LEU A 258 -20.76 17.41 13.32
CA LEU A 258 -20.96 17.06 11.91
C LEU A 258 -19.91 17.71 11.03
N ARG A 259 -19.15 16.86 10.34
CA ARG A 259 -18.06 17.23 9.41
C ARG A 259 -18.29 16.62 8.03
N PHE A 260 -18.06 17.43 7.02
CA PHE A 260 -17.95 17.00 5.62
C PHE A 260 -16.55 17.29 5.09
N THR A 261 -16.01 16.38 4.29
CA THR A 261 -14.74 16.61 3.58
C THR A 261 -14.91 16.18 2.12
N LEU A 262 -14.64 17.09 1.20
CA LEU A 262 -14.58 16.82 -0.23
C LEU A 262 -13.13 16.87 -0.68
N ASP A 263 -12.62 15.76 -1.20
CA ASP A 263 -11.27 15.64 -1.75
C ASP A 263 -11.33 15.42 -3.26
N TYR A 264 -10.40 16.05 -3.99
CA TYR A 264 -10.17 15.78 -5.41
C TYR A 264 -8.66 15.73 -5.68
N ASP A 265 -8.23 14.68 -6.38
CA ASP A 265 -6.85 14.45 -6.77
C ASP A 265 -6.76 14.10 -8.26
N TYR A 266 -5.82 14.71 -8.95
CA TYR A 266 -5.41 14.41 -10.31
C TYR A 266 -3.94 14.05 -10.33
N ALA A 267 -3.59 12.96 -10.99
CA ALA A 267 -2.22 12.55 -11.15
C ALA A 267 -1.94 12.11 -12.58
N ARG A 268 -0.77 12.50 -13.08
CA ARG A 268 -0.18 12.02 -14.32
C ARG A 268 1.18 11.42 -14.01
N GLN A 269 1.40 10.19 -14.42
CA GLN A 269 2.70 9.54 -14.28
C GLN A 269 3.17 8.98 -15.62
N MET A 270 4.41 9.29 -15.97
CA MET A 270 5.14 8.71 -17.09
C MET A 270 6.44 8.12 -16.52
N PRO A 271 6.41 6.85 -16.09
CA PRO A 271 7.61 6.18 -15.56
C PRO A 271 8.61 5.92 -16.68
N THR A 272 9.85 5.60 -16.29
CA THR A 272 10.88 5.14 -17.23
C THR A 272 10.41 3.86 -17.94
N THR A 273 10.52 3.83 -19.27
CA THR A 273 10.23 2.65 -20.10
C THR A 273 11.43 1.69 -20.12
N TYR A 274 11.77 1.18 -18.95
CA TYR A 274 12.90 0.28 -18.74
C TYR A 274 12.45 -1.05 -18.14
N PHE A 275 12.64 -2.15 -18.86
CA PHE A 275 12.24 -3.49 -18.45
C PHE A 275 13.41 -4.36 -18.00
N GLY A 276 14.61 -3.80 -17.90
CA GLY A 276 15.78 -4.51 -17.44
C GLY A 276 16.75 -4.92 -18.55
N ILE A 277 17.61 -5.87 -18.21
CA ILE A 277 18.62 -6.43 -19.10
C ILE A 277 18.47 -7.95 -19.17
N PRO A 278 18.79 -8.59 -20.30
CA PRO A 278 18.81 -10.04 -20.39
C PRO A 278 19.95 -10.62 -19.56
N VAL A 279 19.71 -11.80 -18.99
CA VAL A 279 20.64 -12.55 -18.14
C VAL A 279 20.74 -13.99 -18.56
N GLN A 280 21.92 -14.58 -18.41
CA GLN A 280 22.18 -15.99 -18.66
C GLN A 280 22.93 -16.58 -17.47
N ASN A 281 22.57 -17.78 -17.05
CA ASN A 281 23.22 -18.53 -15.96
C ASN A 281 23.29 -17.73 -14.63
N SER A 282 22.22 -17.00 -14.27
CA SER A 282 22.18 -16.12 -13.08
C SER A 282 23.26 -15.05 -13.04
N ALA A 283 23.74 -14.61 -14.21
CA ALA A 283 24.78 -13.59 -14.33
C ALA A 283 24.46 -12.62 -15.49
N TYR A 284 25.01 -11.43 -15.40
CA TYR A 284 24.94 -10.42 -16.46
C TYR A 284 26.33 -9.83 -16.72
N SER A 285 26.57 -9.39 -17.95
CA SER A 285 27.75 -8.62 -18.29
C SER A 285 27.64 -7.20 -17.72
N SER A 286 28.71 -6.70 -17.10
CA SER A 286 28.77 -5.31 -16.61
C SER A 286 28.58 -4.28 -17.73
N ALA A 287 28.90 -4.62 -18.97
CA ALA A 287 28.69 -3.77 -20.15
C ALA A 287 27.19 -3.50 -20.41
N LEU A 288 26.30 -4.42 -20.00
CA LEU A 288 24.85 -4.28 -20.21
C LEU A 288 24.15 -3.41 -19.14
N THR A 289 24.81 -3.11 -18.03
CA THR A 289 24.18 -2.43 -16.88
C THR A 289 23.65 -1.03 -17.18
N ARG A 290 24.06 -0.41 -18.29
CA ARG A 290 23.57 0.88 -18.74
C ARG A 290 22.83 0.81 -20.07
N GLN A 291 22.40 -0.36 -20.50
CA GLN A 291 21.61 -0.54 -21.71
C GLN A 291 20.12 -0.48 -21.42
N ASN A 292 19.37 0.14 -22.32
CA ASN A 292 17.93 0.07 -22.38
C ASN A 292 17.55 -0.47 -23.76
N TYR A 293 17.04 -1.70 -23.79
CA TYR A 293 16.72 -2.41 -25.05
C TYR A 293 15.35 -2.05 -25.62
N ASN A 294 14.62 -1.14 -24.98
CA ASN A 294 13.32 -0.71 -25.51
C ASN A 294 13.46 0.09 -26.81
N VAL A 295 12.35 0.25 -27.52
CA VAL A 295 12.24 1.04 -28.75
C VAL A 295 12.35 2.54 -28.46
N SER A 296 12.63 3.35 -29.52
CA SER A 296 12.86 4.79 -29.34
C SER A 296 11.61 5.59 -29.02
N ASP A 297 10.45 5.11 -29.47
CA ASP A 297 9.12 5.69 -29.29
C ASP A 297 8.33 5.05 -28.14
N ALA A 298 9.00 4.23 -27.30
CA ALA A 298 8.38 3.62 -26.13
C ALA A 298 7.74 4.65 -25.21
N ARG A 299 6.52 4.35 -24.76
CA ARG A 299 5.74 5.25 -23.93
C ARG A 299 4.88 4.49 -22.93
N ILE A 300 4.96 4.89 -21.67
CA ILE A 300 4.02 4.48 -20.62
C ILE A 300 3.46 5.75 -19.98
N ALA A 301 2.14 5.88 -19.89
CA ALA A 301 1.48 7.01 -19.27
C ALA A 301 0.23 6.57 -18.51
N TYR A 302 0.05 7.15 -17.34
CA TYR A 302 -1.11 6.98 -16.47
C TYR A 302 -1.73 8.34 -16.19
N TYR A 303 -3.06 8.36 -16.10
CA TYR A 303 -3.86 9.54 -15.79
C TYR A 303 -4.93 9.12 -14.78
N ASP A 304 -4.73 9.43 -13.51
CA ASP A 304 -5.59 9.06 -12.41
C ASP A 304 -6.37 10.28 -11.90
N ARG A 305 -7.66 10.11 -11.65
CA ARG A 305 -8.56 11.15 -11.11
C ARG A 305 -9.37 10.53 -9.99
N TRP A 306 -9.29 11.13 -8.81
CA TRP A 306 -9.99 10.69 -7.62
C TRP A 306 -10.88 11.79 -7.06
N MET A 307 -12.09 11.44 -6.67
CA MET A 307 -12.98 12.28 -5.90
C MET A 307 -13.53 11.49 -4.72
N ARG A 308 -13.54 12.08 -3.53
CA ARG A 308 -14.11 11.48 -2.33
C ARG A 308 -14.93 12.51 -1.58
N LEU A 309 -16.09 12.10 -1.10
CA LEU A 309 -16.92 12.86 -0.16
C LEU A 309 -17.02 12.04 1.11
N LYS A 310 -16.48 12.58 2.20
CA LYS A 310 -16.51 11.96 3.54
C LYS A 310 -17.43 12.73 4.45
N THR A 311 -18.25 12.01 5.20
CA THR A 311 -19.11 12.55 6.27
C THR A 311 -18.76 11.85 7.57
N THR A 312 -18.54 12.63 8.62
CA THR A 312 -18.42 12.13 10.00
C THR A 312 -19.45 12.83 10.86
N TRP A 313 -20.32 12.05 11.47
CA TRP A 313 -21.41 12.57 12.29
C TRP A 313 -21.47 11.84 13.63
N GLN A 314 -21.21 12.56 14.70
CA GLN A 314 -21.49 12.10 16.07
C GLN A 314 -22.99 12.33 16.35
N ALA A 315 -23.81 11.36 15.93
CA ALA A 315 -25.27 11.46 15.96
C ALA A 315 -25.83 11.53 17.38
N LEU A 316 -25.19 10.77 18.30
CA LEU A 316 -25.52 10.72 19.73
C LEU A 316 -24.19 10.55 20.52
N PRO A 317 -24.18 10.84 21.84
CA PRO A 317 -23.09 10.40 22.70
C PRO A 317 -22.88 8.88 22.56
N GLY A 318 -21.66 8.47 22.17
CA GLY A 318 -21.32 7.06 21.91
C GLY A 318 -21.74 6.49 20.55
N LEU A 319 -22.40 7.27 19.67
CA LEU A 319 -22.72 6.83 18.30
C LEU A 319 -22.10 7.77 17.27
N THR A 320 -21.13 7.24 16.52
CA THR A 320 -20.51 7.94 15.39
C THR A 320 -20.84 7.23 14.08
N ILE A 321 -21.40 7.97 13.13
CA ILE A 321 -21.70 7.50 11.78
C ILE A 321 -20.65 8.09 10.83
N ARG A 322 -20.07 7.24 9.97
CA ARG A 322 -19.15 7.66 8.92
C ARG A 322 -19.66 7.16 7.58
N ASN A 323 -19.62 8.04 6.60
CA ASN A 323 -19.87 7.69 5.21
C ASN A 323 -18.70 8.17 4.35
N GLN A 324 -18.34 7.38 3.36
CA GLN A 324 -17.33 7.72 2.36
C GLN A 324 -17.79 7.26 0.99
N PHE A 325 -18.27 8.22 0.21
CA PHE A 325 -18.51 8.05 -1.23
C PHE A 325 -17.21 8.35 -1.99
N TYR A 326 -16.93 7.56 -3.03
CA TYR A 326 -15.75 7.75 -3.88
C TYR A 326 -16.01 7.43 -5.33
N PHE A 327 -15.28 8.16 -6.18
CA PHE A 327 -15.25 7.99 -7.62
C PHE A 327 -13.81 8.05 -8.11
N MET A 328 -13.39 7.09 -8.94
CA MET A 328 -12.09 7.06 -9.58
C MET A 328 -12.24 6.83 -11.07
N LEU A 329 -11.42 7.52 -11.85
CA LEU A 329 -11.24 7.32 -13.27
C LEU A 329 -9.74 7.22 -13.57
N THR A 330 -9.33 6.14 -14.21
CA THR A 330 -7.94 5.89 -14.62
C THR A 330 -7.88 5.57 -16.09
N ASP A 331 -6.97 6.25 -16.79
CA ASP A 331 -6.59 5.96 -18.18
C ASP A 331 -5.11 5.56 -18.20
N ARG A 332 -4.77 4.50 -18.92
CA ARG A 332 -3.40 4.04 -19.14
C ARG A 332 -3.14 3.88 -20.63
N HIS A 333 -1.99 4.37 -21.09
CA HIS A 333 -1.47 4.08 -22.40
C HIS A 333 -0.07 3.48 -22.27
N TRP A 334 0.12 2.33 -22.85
CA TRP A 334 1.33 1.54 -22.82
C TRP A 334 1.69 1.16 -24.26
N HIS A 335 2.95 1.39 -24.66
CA HIS A 335 3.42 1.21 -26.04
C HIS A 335 4.94 1.00 -25.96
N ASP A 336 5.39 -0.26 -26.10
CA ASP A 336 6.81 -0.62 -25.95
C ASP A 336 7.12 -2.09 -26.32
N ALA A 337 8.40 -2.49 -26.20
CA ALA A 337 8.85 -3.88 -26.28
C ALA A 337 9.36 -4.32 -24.89
N GLU A 338 8.83 -5.42 -24.35
CA GLU A 338 9.03 -5.78 -22.95
C GLU A 338 10.00 -6.93 -22.69
N SER A 339 10.12 -7.86 -23.61
CA SER A 339 10.90 -9.09 -23.40
C SER A 339 12.23 -9.06 -24.14
N TYR A 340 13.29 -9.40 -23.41
CA TYR A 340 14.67 -9.41 -23.94
C TYR A 340 15.36 -10.74 -23.61
N ALA A 341 15.88 -11.41 -24.62
CA ALA A 341 16.61 -12.66 -24.47
C ALA A 341 18.00 -12.58 -25.12
N LEU A 342 19.04 -12.97 -24.38
CA LEU A 342 20.38 -13.11 -24.93
C LEU A 342 20.44 -14.36 -25.82
N GLN A 343 20.96 -14.22 -27.04
CA GLN A 343 21.12 -15.30 -28.00
C GLN A 343 22.56 -15.85 -27.99
N ASP A 344 22.75 -17.05 -28.54
CA ASP A 344 24.06 -17.72 -28.57
C ASP A 344 25.11 -16.97 -29.39
N ASP A 345 24.69 -16.19 -30.39
CA ASP A 345 25.57 -15.33 -31.21
C ASP A 345 25.95 -14.03 -30.51
N GLY A 346 25.45 -13.81 -29.28
CA GLY A 346 25.68 -12.61 -28.48
C GLY A 346 24.74 -11.46 -28.82
N SER A 347 23.77 -11.62 -29.71
CA SER A 347 22.73 -10.63 -29.97
C SER A 347 21.63 -10.67 -28.89
N VAL A 348 20.73 -9.66 -28.89
CA VAL A 348 19.58 -9.59 -28.01
C VAL A 348 18.33 -9.66 -28.87
N ALA A 349 17.56 -10.72 -28.67
CA ALA A 349 16.21 -10.83 -29.22
C ALA A 349 15.25 -10.02 -28.37
N ARG A 350 14.36 -9.27 -29.01
CA ARG A 350 13.28 -8.51 -28.38
C ARG A 350 11.94 -9.08 -28.89
N SER A 351 11.00 -9.24 -27.98
CA SER A 351 9.63 -9.68 -28.25
C SER A 351 8.63 -8.95 -27.38
N ASP A 352 7.37 -9.35 -27.45
CA ASP A 352 6.25 -8.71 -26.75
C ASP A 352 6.22 -7.20 -27.03
N TYR A 353 5.93 -6.87 -28.30
CA TYR A 353 5.65 -5.50 -28.72
C TYR A 353 4.21 -5.19 -28.33
N ILE A 354 4.07 -4.52 -27.20
CA ILE A 354 2.79 -4.34 -26.50
C ILE A 354 2.27 -2.93 -26.70
N GLU A 355 1.05 -2.81 -27.22
CA GLU A 355 0.26 -1.60 -27.11
C GLU A 355 -1.03 -1.87 -26.37
N ILE A 356 -1.21 -1.23 -25.21
CA ILE A 356 -2.37 -1.37 -24.34
C ILE A 356 -2.91 -0.02 -23.93
N LEU A 357 -4.22 0.16 -24.10
CA LEU A 357 -4.98 1.25 -23.54
C LEU A 357 -6.01 0.68 -22.56
N HIS A 358 -5.87 1.03 -21.29
CA HIS A 358 -6.85 0.69 -20.28
C HIS A 358 -7.70 1.91 -19.92
N HIS A 359 -9.00 1.67 -19.78
CA HIS A 359 -9.93 2.63 -19.20
C HIS A 359 -10.63 1.97 -18.03
N GLN A 360 -10.43 2.50 -16.81
CA GLN A 360 -11.05 1.98 -15.59
C GLN A 360 -11.85 3.06 -14.90
N ARG A 361 -13.08 2.74 -14.55
CA ARG A 361 -13.94 3.57 -13.70
C ARG A 361 -14.35 2.78 -12.48
N GLN A 362 -14.13 3.33 -11.30
CA GLN A 362 -14.53 2.77 -10.02
C GLN A 362 -15.44 3.77 -9.30
N VAL A 363 -16.54 3.28 -8.76
CA VAL A 363 -17.49 4.04 -7.94
C VAL A 363 -17.87 3.20 -6.74
N GLY A 364 -17.91 3.80 -5.56
CA GLY A 364 -18.34 3.07 -4.37
C GLY A 364 -18.77 3.96 -3.22
N ASP A 365 -19.33 3.32 -2.22
CA ASP A 365 -19.78 3.93 -0.98
C ASP A 365 -19.53 2.99 0.18
N ARG A 366 -19.03 3.53 1.28
CA ARG A 366 -18.87 2.83 2.54
C ARG A 366 -19.56 3.62 3.65
N LEU A 367 -20.49 2.95 4.33
CA LEU A 367 -21.19 3.47 5.50
C LEU A 367 -20.88 2.60 6.70
N ASP A 368 -20.46 3.21 7.81
CA ASP A 368 -20.28 2.51 9.08
C ASP A 368 -20.82 3.31 10.27
N ALA A 369 -21.24 2.59 11.30
CA ALA A 369 -21.65 3.11 12.58
C ALA A 369 -20.81 2.50 13.69
N THR A 370 -20.18 3.35 14.49
CA THR A 370 -19.41 2.98 15.69
C THR A 370 -20.24 3.28 16.93
N LEU A 371 -20.43 2.27 17.77
CA LEU A 371 -21.12 2.35 19.05
C LEU A 371 -20.10 2.16 20.18
N ASP A 372 -19.99 3.17 21.03
CA ASP A 372 -19.23 3.12 22.27
C ASP A 372 -20.18 2.94 23.44
N GLY A 373 -20.02 1.88 24.24
CA GLY A 373 -20.92 1.57 25.33
C GLY A 373 -20.37 0.54 26.31
N ARG A 374 -21.28 -0.15 27.00
CA ARG A 374 -20.93 -1.25 27.91
C ARG A 374 -21.82 -2.45 27.65
N ILE A 375 -21.25 -3.64 27.71
CA ILE A 375 -21.97 -4.92 27.67
C ILE A 375 -21.66 -5.65 28.97
N ALA A 376 -22.68 -6.00 29.76
CA ALA A 376 -22.54 -6.65 31.05
C ALA A 376 -21.54 -5.95 32.00
N GLY A 377 -21.50 -4.61 32.00
CA GLY A 377 -20.58 -3.79 32.80
C GLY A 377 -19.20 -3.57 32.18
N HIS A 378 -18.81 -4.31 31.16
CA HIS A 378 -17.52 -4.20 30.46
C HIS A 378 -17.58 -3.16 29.36
N ARG A 379 -16.55 -2.34 29.18
CA ARG A 379 -16.43 -1.41 28.05
C ARG A 379 -16.48 -2.17 26.74
N ASN A 380 -17.26 -1.67 25.81
CA ASN A 380 -17.40 -2.26 24.49
C ASN A 380 -17.42 -1.17 23.42
N ARG A 381 -16.66 -1.38 22.36
CA ARG A 381 -16.72 -0.59 21.13
C ARG A 381 -17.04 -1.52 19.97
N PHE A 382 -18.11 -1.22 19.27
CA PHE A 382 -18.63 -2.04 18.19
C PHE A 382 -18.81 -1.20 16.92
N VAL A 383 -18.36 -1.74 15.79
CA VAL A 383 -18.58 -1.17 14.46
C VAL A 383 -19.40 -2.15 13.64
N ILE A 384 -20.40 -1.61 12.95
CA ILE A 384 -21.12 -2.30 11.88
C ILE A 384 -21.16 -1.39 10.65
N GLY A 385 -21.02 -1.98 9.46
CA GLY A 385 -21.03 -1.21 8.24
C GLY A 385 -21.33 -2.03 7.00
N THR A 386 -21.56 -1.30 5.92
CA THR A 386 -21.76 -1.81 4.57
C THR A 386 -20.79 -1.14 3.62
N GLU A 387 -20.44 -1.85 2.57
CA GLU A 387 -19.60 -1.32 1.50
C GLU A 387 -20.14 -1.78 0.16
N PHE A 388 -20.27 -0.86 -0.78
CA PHE A 388 -20.60 -1.13 -2.16
C PHE A 388 -19.52 -0.58 -3.07
N ASN A 389 -19.13 -1.35 -4.09
CA ASN A 389 -18.13 -0.93 -5.08
C ASN A 389 -18.48 -1.49 -6.46
N SER A 390 -18.35 -0.67 -7.50
CA SER A 390 -18.55 -1.05 -8.88
C SER A 390 -17.35 -0.61 -9.71
N VAL A 391 -16.69 -1.56 -10.38
CA VAL A 391 -15.58 -1.31 -11.28
C VAL A 391 -15.98 -1.70 -12.68
N ASN A 392 -15.83 -0.76 -13.61
CA ASN A 392 -15.91 -1.01 -15.05
C ASN A 392 -14.53 -0.83 -15.64
N PHE A 393 -14.09 -1.81 -16.42
CA PHE A 393 -12.77 -1.82 -17.03
C PHE A 393 -12.88 -2.21 -18.51
N VAL A 394 -12.12 -1.53 -19.36
CA VAL A 394 -12.01 -1.81 -20.79
C VAL A 394 -10.53 -1.99 -21.11
N ASP A 395 -10.21 -3.08 -21.77
CA ASP A 395 -8.92 -3.36 -22.39
C ASP A 395 -9.02 -3.15 -23.89
N THR A 396 -8.12 -2.34 -24.42
CA THR A 396 -7.88 -2.15 -25.84
C THR A 396 -6.42 -2.44 -26.08
N SER A 397 -6.09 -3.45 -26.85
CA SER A 397 -4.70 -3.89 -27.04
C SER A 397 -4.45 -4.54 -28.38
N ASN A 398 -3.17 -4.69 -28.71
CA ASN A 398 -2.72 -5.39 -29.91
C ASN A 398 -2.42 -6.88 -29.61
N THR A 399 -3.18 -7.51 -28.69
CA THR A 399 -3.01 -8.96 -28.43
C THR A 399 -3.20 -9.77 -29.72
N PRO A 400 -2.36 -10.79 -30.01
CA PRO A 400 -1.46 -11.55 -29.12
C PRO A 400 -0.07 -10.96 -28.87
N TYR A 401 0.21 -9.69 -29.19
CA TYR A 401 1.47 -8.99 -28.99
C TYR A 401 2.62 -9.47 -29.87
N ASP A 402 2.31 -9.82 -31.09
CA ASP A 402 3.31 -10.17 -32.09
C ASP A 402 4.20 -8.96 -32.38
N GLY A 403 5.40 -9.26 -32.71
CA GLY A 403 6.45 -8.30 -32.99
C GLY A 403 7.75 -8.83 -32.41
N SER A 404 8.78 -8.77 -33.22
CA SER A 404 10.10 -9.21 -32.80
C SER A 404 11.18 -8.43 -33.54
N SER A 405 12.34 -8.32 -32.91
CA SER A 405 13.53 -7.79 -33.55
C SER A 405 14.79 -8.33 -32.87
N VAL A 406 15.92 -8.21 -33.52
CA VAL A 406 17.22 -8.60 -32.99
C VAL A 406 18.15 -7.41 -33.08
N VAL A 407 18.84 -7.12 -31.98
CA VAL A 407 19.80 -6.00 -31.92
C VAL A 407 21.14 -6.47 -31.33
N PRO A 408 22.26 -5.83 -31.66
CA PRO A 408 23.53 -6.06 -30.97
C PRO A 408 23.41 -5.75 -29.47
N GLN A 409 24.26 -6.34 -28.64
CA GLN A 409 24.31 -6.03 -27.18
C GLN A 409 24.64 -4.57 -26.91
N LEU A 410 25.48 -3.95 -27.72
CA LEU A 410 25.99 -2.60 -27.54
C LEU A 410 25.94 -1.84 -28.86
N GLY A 411 25.75 -0.50 -28.79
CA GLY A 411 25.83 0.37 -29.95
C GLY A 411 24.73 0.15 -31.00
N PHE A 412 23.58 -0.34 -30.60
CA PHE A 412 22.46 -0.62 -31.49
C PHE A 412 21.56 0.58 -31.74
N ASP A 413 20.92 0.59 -32.90
CA ASP A 413 19.75 1.44 -33.16
C ASP A 413 18.53 0.85 -32.40
N PRO A 414 17.88 1.60 -31.50
CA PRO A 414 16.69 1.10 -30.80
C PRO A 414 15.50 0.80 -31.73
N GLY A 415 15.48 1.37 -32.92
CA GLY A 415 14.34 1.27 -33.82
C GLY A 415 13.06 1.90 -33.25
N VAL A 416 11.93 1.60 -33.88
CA VAL A 416 10.60 2.03 -33.43
C VAL A 416 9.75 0.80 -33.12
N PHE A 417 8.63 1.01 -32.46
CA PHE A 417 7.61 -0.03 -32.25
C PHE A 417 7.15 -0.64 -33.58
N ALA A 418 7.12 -1.97 -33.64
CA ALA A 418 6.72 -2.69 -34.83
C ALA A 418 5.94 -3.93 -34.43
N SER A 419 4.63 -3.88 -34.61
CA SER A 419 3.72 -5.03 -34.49
C SER A 419 2.78 -5.07 -35.70
N SER A 420 2.49 -6.25 -36.17
CA SER A 420 1.50 -6.46 -37.23
C SER A 420 0.07 -6.49 -36.70
N ASP A 421 -0.08 -6.65 -35.38
CA ASP A 421 -1.38 -6.71 -34.72
C ASP A 421 -2.00 -5.34 -34.56
N ALA A 422 -3.29 -5.22 -34.88
CA ALA A 422 -4.03 -3.99 -34.70
C ALA A 422 -4.43 -3.81 -33.22
N THR A 423 -4.28 -2.60 -32.71
CA THR A 423 -4.78 -2.22 -31.39
C THR A 423 -6.29 -1.98 -31.45
N VAL A 424 -7.04 -2.92 -30.90
CA VAL A 424 -8.52 -2.95 -30.93
C VAL A 424 -9.08 -3.24 -29.54
N PRO A 425 -10.34 -2.87 -29.25
CA PRO A 425 -11.00 -3.30 -28.02
C PRO A 425 -11.04 -4.84 -27.94
N VAL A 426 -10.50 -5.38 -26.85
CA VAL A 426 -10.40 -6.85 -26.64
C VAL A 426 -11.49 -7.33 -25.70
N PHE A 427 -11.65 -6.66 -24.56
CA PHE A 427 -12.71 -7.03 -23.62
C PHE A 427 -13.14 -5.86 -22.73
N ARG A 428 -14.30 -6.02 -22.16
CA ARG A 428 -14.82 -5.18 -21.08
C ARG A 428 -15.21 -6.06 -19.91
N THR A 429 -14.92 -5.59 -18.68
CA THR A 429 -15.38 -6.23 -17.46
C THR A 429 -16.21 -5.28 -16.59
N ARG A 430 -17.12 -5.86 -15.80
CA ARG A 430 -17.83 -5.20 -14.73
C ARG A 430 -17.75 -6.08 -13.50
N THR A 431 -17.26 -5.49 -12.40
CA THR A 431 -17.21 -6.13 -11.09
C THR A 431 -18.02 -5.30 -10.12
N ASN A 432 -19.11 -5.85 -9.57
CA ASN A 432 -19.90 -5.24 -8.52
C ASN A 432 -19.67 -5.99 -7.23
N GLN A 433 -19.33 -5.29 -6.17
CA GLN A 433 -19.12 -5.87 -4.85
C GLN A 433 -20.08 -5.23 -3.85
N ALA A 434 -20.66 -6.06 -3.00
CA ALA A 434 -21.40 -5.64 -1.83
C ALA A 434 -20.87 -6.38 -0.61
N ALA A 435 -20.67 -5.68 0.50
CA ALA A 435 -20.20 -6.28 1.72
C ALA A 435 -20.92 -5.76 2.96
N VAL A 436 -21.02 -6.64 3.96
CA VAL A 436 -21.42 -6.28 5.33
C VAL A 436 -20.28 -6.67 6.23
N PHE A 437 -19.90 -5.81 7.15
CA PHE A 437 -18.82 -6.07 8.08
C PHE A 437 -19.14 -5.62 9.50
N THR A 438 -18.52 -6.29 10.46
CA THR A 438 -18.56 -5.90 11.88
C THR A 438 -17.18 -6.04 12.49
N GLU A 439 -16.91 -5.21 13.50
CA GLU A 439 -15.74 -5.33 14.35
C GLU A 439 -16.13 -4.98 15.77
N ASN A 440 -15.63 -5.73 16.74
CA ASN A 440 -15.90 -5.54 18.15
C ASN A 440 -14.62 -5.56 18.96
N ARG A 441 -14.52 -4.65 19.94
CA ARG A 441 -13.54 -4.70 21.03
C ARG A 441 -14.29 -4.69 22.35
N LEU A 442 -14.16 -5.78 23.10
CA LEU A 442 -14.69 -5.94 24.44
C LEU A 442 -13.53 -5.94 25.44
N GLU A 443 -13.54 -5.04 26.40
CA GLU A 443 -12.61 -5.04 27.53
C GLU A 443 -13.10 -6.03 28.59
N VAL A 444 -12.65 -7.29 28.46
CA VAL A 444 -13.04 -8.40 29.36
C VAL A 444 -12.60 -8.13 30.80
N THR A 445 -11.44 -7.47 30.97
CA THR A 445 -10.95 -6.92 32.23
C THR A 445 -10.26 -5.59 31.95
N ASP A 446 -9.81 -4.86 32.96
CA ASP A 446 -9.04 -3.62 32.81
C ASP A 446 -7.72 -3.82 32.02
N ARG A 447 -7.25 -5.07 31.88
CA ARG A 447 -5.99 -5.40 31.20
C ARG A 447 -6.17 -6.32 29.99
N LEU A 448 -7.32 -6.96 29.82
CA LEU A 448 -7.57 -7.92 28.74
C LEU A 448 -8.68 -7.42 27.84
N ALA A 449 -8.37 -7.18 26.58
CA ALA A 449 -9.35 -6.87 25.54
C ALA A 449 -9.45 -8.04 24.54
N TRP A 450 -10.68 -8.36 24.17
CA TRP A 450 -11.01 -9.28 23.08
C TRP A 450 -11.44 -8.48 21.85
N VAL A 451 -10.76 -8.71 20.74
CA VAL A 451 -11.07 -8.08 19.43
C VAL A 451 -11.57 -9.17 18.50
N SER A 452 -12.71 -8.95 17.88
CA SER A 452 -13.28 -9.88 16.89
C SER A 452 -13.82 -9.10 15.70
N GLY A 453 -13.87 -9.73 14.53
CA GLY A 453 -14.40 -9.13 13.32
C GLY A 453 -14.94 -10.19 12.37
N LEU A 454 -15.95 -9.80 11.61
CA LEU A 454 -16.59 -10.63 10.59
C LEU A 454 -16.93 -9.75 9.38
N ARG A 455 -16.69 -10.27 8.20
CA ARG A 455 -17.07 -9.66 6.93
C ARG A 455 -17.59 -10.72 5.96
N TYR A 456 -18.67 -10.38 5.29
CA TYR A 456 -19.21 -11.13 4.17
C TYR A 456 -19.16 -10.27 2.91
N ASP A 457 -18.54 -10.80 1.87
CA ASP A 457 -18.43 -10.18 0.54
C ASP A 457 -19.24 -10.98 -0.47
N HIS A 458 -19.99 -10.29 -1.31
CA HIS A 458 -20.67 -10.80 -2.48
C HIS A 458 -20.19 -10.03 -3.71
N ILE A 459 -19.70 -10.75 -4.72
CA ILE A 459 -19.03 -10.17 -5.90
C ILE A 459 -19.69 -10.73 -7.15
N ASP A 460 -20.34 -9.89 -7.94
CA ASP A 460 -20.84 -10.20 -9.25
C ASP A 460 -19.88 -9.70 -10.31
N TYR A 461 -19.40 -10.61 -11.12
CA TYR A 461 -18.46 -10.37 -12.21
C TYR A 461 -19.09 -10.69 -13.55
N ARG A 462 -18.82 -9.83 -14.55
CA ARG A 462 -19.17 -10.06 -15.94
C ARG A 462 -18.01 -9.64 -16.84
N ARG A 463 -17.71 -10.47 -17.85
CA ARG A 463 -16.79 -10.15 -18.94
C ARG A 463 -17.50 -10.32 -20.26
N ASP A 464 -17.36 -9.32 -21.13
CA ASP A 464 -17.70 -9.36 -22.54
C ASP A 464 -16.39 -9.26 -23.34
N THR A 465 -16.01 -10.33 -24.04
CA THR A 465 -14.84 -10.36 -24.95
C THR A 465 -15.35 -10.01 -26.34
N PHE A 466 -14.72 -9.05 -27.01
CA PHE A 466 -15.09 -8.63 -28.34
C PHE A 466 -14.48 -9.54 -29.41
N ALA A 467 -15.07 -9.58 -30.59
CA ALA A 467 -14.46 -10.26 -31.71
C ALA A 467 -13.23 -9.51 -32.20
N THR A 468 -12.14 -10.24 -32.43
CA THR A 468 -10.92 -9.77 -33.09
C THR A 468 -10.62 -10.62 -34.29
N SER A 469 -9.55 -10.37 -35.02
CA SER A 469 -9.11 -11.23 -36.13
C SER A 469 -8.83 -12.69 -35.71
N SER A 470 -8.45 -12.90 -34.45
CA SER A 470 -8.07 -14.22 -33.92
C SER A 470 -9.02 -14.78 -32.85
N THR A 471 -9.99 -14.01 -32.38
CA THR A 471 -10.85 -14.39 -31.24
C THR A 471 -12.32 -14.10 -31.55
N ALA A 472 -13.19 -15.09 -31.32
CA ALA A 472 -14.63 -14.89 -31.40
C ALA A 472 -15.17 -14.13 -30.17
N ALA A 473 -16.27 -13.38 -30.39
CA ALA A 473 -16.94 -12.70 -29.27
C ALA A 473 -17.53 -13.73 -28.29
N THR A 474 -17.28 -13.51 -27.00
CA THR A 474 -17.81 -14.35 -25.91
C THR A 474 -18.27 -13.48 -24.74
N SER A 475 -19.15 -14.02 -23.92
CA SER A 475 -19.57 -13.37 -22.68
C SER A 475 -19.78 -14.41 -21.60
N PHE A 476 -19.35 -14.10 -20.39
CA PHE A 476 -19.65 -14.92 -19.22
C PHE A 476 -19.87 -14.05 -17.98
N SER A 477 -20.54 -14.63 -17.00
CA SER A 477 -20.75 -14.03 -15.69
C SER A 477 -20.40 -15.03 -14.60
N ARG A 478 -19.90 -14.54 -13.48
CA ARG A 478 -19.56 -15.33 -12.31
C ARG A 478 -19.88 -14.57 -11.03
N THR A 479 -20.41 -15.27 -10.04
CA THR A 479 -20.60 -14.76 -8.68
C THR A 479 -19.61 -15.42 -7.74
N PHE A 480 -18.94 -14.61 -6.91
CA PHE A 480 -18.10 -15.09 -5.83
C PHE A 480 -18.70 -14.62 -4.50
N ALA A 481 -18.55 -15.42 -3.48
CA ALA A 481 -18.89 -15.08 -2.11
C ALA A 481 -17.77 -15.50 -1.18
N ASN A 482 -17.48 -14.69 -0.18
CA ASN A 482 -16.44 -14.99 0.79
C ASN A 482 -16.84 -14.48 2.17
N THR A 483 -16.52 -15.27 3.19
CA THR A 483 -16.63 -14.87 4.59
C THR A 483 -15.25 -14.85 5.22
N SER A 484 -14.85 -13.69 5.70
CA SER A 484 -13.58 -13.50 6.41
C SER A 484 -13.87 -13.16 7.86
N TRP A 485 -13.06 -13.67 8.78
CA TRP A 485 -13.20 -13.39 10.20
C TRP A 485 -11.85 -13.32 10.91
N ARG A 486 -11.83 -12.60 12.03
CA ARG A 486 -10.67 -12.55 12.91
C ARG A 486 -11.10 -12.62 14.38
N THR A 487 -10.20 -13.13 15.21
CA THR A 487 -10.30 -13.04 16.66
C THR A 487 -8.92 -12.85 17.24
N GLY A 488 -8.80 -12.02 18.25
CA GLY A 488 -7.53 -11.74 18.91
C GLY A 488 -7.72 -11.24 20.33
N LEU A 489 -6.69 -11.43 21.13
CA LEU A 489 -6.60 -10.95 22.50
C LEU A 489 -5.44 -9.97 22.60
N VAL A 490 -5.64 -8.89 23.35
CA VAL A 490 -4.61 -7.95 23.74
C VAL A 490 -4.57 -7.91 25.27
N PHE A 491 -3.43 -8.25 25.84
CA PHE A 491 -3.20 -8.20 27.27
C PHE A 491 -2.21 -7.08 27.60
N ALA A 492 -2.69 -6.03 28.27
CA ALA A 492 -1.88 -4.95 28.79
C ALA A 492 -1.17 -5.40 30.08
N MET A 493 0.08 -5.80 29.97
CA MET A 493 0.91 -6.14 31.13
C MET A 493 1.15 -4.91 32.00
N THR A 494 1.43 -3.77 31.34
CA THR A 494 1.48 -2.41 31.89
C THR A 494 0.79 -1.45 30.94
N PRO A 495 0.57 -0.17 31.29
CA PRO A 495 0.02 0.81 30.35
C PRO A 495 0.84 0.96 29.04
N ASP A 496 2.14 0.69 29.11
CA ASP A 496 3.10 0.88 28.01
C ASP A 496 3.61 -0.44 27.40
N LEU A 497 3.12 -1.60 27.88
CA LEU A 497 3.54 -2.93 27.41
C LEU A 497 2.32 -3.81 27.16
N SER A 498 2.13 -4.23 25.94
CA SER A 498 1.08 -5.18 25.55
C SER A 498 1.65 -6.43 24.89
N VAL A 499 0.98 -7.55 25.15
CA VAL A 499 1.17 -8.82 24.46
C VAL A 499 -0.13 -9.14 23.72
N TYR A 500 -0.03 -9.61 22.51
CA TYR A 500 -1.21 -9.97 21.73
C TYR A 500 -1.06 -11.32 21.04
N GLY A 501 -2.20 -11.92 20.73
CA GLY A 501 -2.31 -13.06 19.85
C GLY A 501 -3.56 -12.94 19.00
N GLN A 502 -3.48 -13.30 17.72
CA GLN A 502 -4.64 -13.28 16.83
C GLN A 502 -4.64 -14.47 15.87
N TYR A 503 -5.86 -14.82 15.46
CA TYR A 503 -6.13 -15.63 14.28
C TYR A 503 -6.97 -14.83 13.30
N THR A 504 -6.59 -14.83 12.04
CA THR A 504 -7.33 -14.13 10.97
C THR A 504 -7.40 -14.97 9.72
N THR A 505 -8.52 -14.88 9.00
CA THR A 505 -8.70 -15.48 7.68
C THR A 505 -8.67 -14.40 6.61
N GLY A 506 -8.39 -14.80 5.39
CA GLY A 506 -8.39 -13.92 4.23
C GLY A 506 -8.65 -14.67 2.95
N SER A 507 -8.90 -13.90 1.89
CA SER A 507 -9.05 -14.41 0.54
C SER A 507 -8.34 -13.51 -0.45
N ASP A 508 -7.84 -14.09 -1.53
CA ASP A 508 -7.28 -13.37 -2.67
C ASP A 508 -8.03 -13.79 -3.94
N GLY A 509 -8.03 -12.92 -4.94
CA GLY A 509 -8.55 -13.25 -6.27
C GLY A 509 -7.79 -14.42 -6.92
N VAL A 510 -8.42 -15.04 -7.90
CA VAL A 510 -7.79 -16.01 -8.80
C VAL A 510 -7.15 -15.21 -9.95
N GLY A 511 -6.05 -14.54 -9.67
CA GLY A 511 -5.58 -13.41 -10.46
C GLY A 511 -6.39 -12.14 -10.17
N SER A 512 -6.13 -11.07 -10.93
CA SER A 512 -6.90 -9.84 -10.75
C SER A 512 -8.34 -10.03 -11.20
N LEU A 513 -9.32 -9.73 -10.33
CA LEU A 513 -10.74 -9.82 -10.68
C LEU A 513 -11.13 -8.90 -11.85
N ILE A 514 -10.47 -7.76 -12.03
CA ILE A 514 -10.81 -6.84 -13.15
C ILE A 514 -10.37 -7.37 -14.52
N THR A 515 -9.47 -8.33 -14.57
CA THR A 515 -8.98 -8.96 -15.81
C THR A 515 -9.26 -10.46 -15.87
N LEU A 516 -10.10 -11.01 -14.99
CA LEU A 516 -10.38 -12.44 -14.90
C LEU A 516 -10.79 -13.03 -16.26
N SER A 517 -10.06 -14.06 -16.70
CA SER A 517 -10.33 -14.77 -17.94
C SER A 517 -11.46 -15.79 -17.79
N GLN A 518 -12.04 -16.21 -18.91
CA GLN A 518 -13.05 -17.28 -18.92
C GLN A 518 -12.49 -18.59 -18.37
N ALA A 519 -11.25 -18.95 -18.71
CA ALA A 519 -10.59 -20.15 -18.20
C ALA A 519 -10.49 -20.13 -16.66
N ASN A 520 -10.14 -18.99 -16.08
CA ASN A 520 -10.00 -18.85 -14.62
C ASN A 520 -11.36 -18.64 -13.91
N SER A 521 -12.43 -18.36 -14.64
CA SER A 521 -13.75 -18.14 -14.04
C SER A 521 -14.38 -19.38 -13.40
N ALA A 522 -13.90 -20.58 -13.75
CA ALA A 522 -14.35 -21.83 -13.14
C ALA A 522 -13.88 -22.01 -11.70
N TYR A 523 -12.83 -21.29 -11.29
CA TYR A 523 -12.20 -21.46 -9.97
C TYR A 523 -12.82 -20.51 -8.92
N SER A 524 -12.60 -20.85 -7.63
CA SER A 524 -13.01 -20.07 -6.49
C SER A 524 -11.91 -19.07 -6.09
N LEU A 525 -12.20 -18.14 -5.18
CA LEU A 525 -11.17 -17.32 -4.56
C LEU A 525 -10.16 -18.21 -3.82
N SER A 526 -8.88 -17.85 -3.89
CA SER A 526 -7.87 -18.42 -3.01
C SER A 526 -8.17 -18.00 -1.57
N THR A 527 -7.99 -18.89 -0.61
CA THR A 527 -8.27 -18.62 0.81
C THR A 527 -7.03 -18.83 1.65
N GLY A 528 -6.98 -18.23 2.81
CA GLY A 528 -5.87 -18.45 3.72
C GLY A 528 -6.18 -18.00 5.14
N HIS A 529 -5.22 -18.28 6.00
CA HIS A 529 -5.30 -17.91 7.41
C HIS A 529 -3.92 -17.62 7.99
N GLN A 530 -3.91 -16.85 9.06
CA GLN A 530 -2.73 -16.51 9.82
C GLN A 530 -2.94 -16.69 11.30
N TRP A 531 -1.92 -17.25 11.96
CA TRP A 531 -1.65 -17.07 13.38
C TRP A 531 -0.57 -16.01 13.55
N GLU A 532 -0.79 -15.08 14.47
CA GLU A 532 0.19 -14.08 14.84
C GLU A 532 0.19 -13.87 16.34
N ALA A 533 1.38 -13.77 16.94
CA ALA A 533 1.59 -13.35 18.31
C ALA A 533 2.69 -12.31 18.38
N GLY A 534 2.58 -11.35 19.27
CA GLY A 534 3.60 -10.30 19.38
C GLY A 534 3.58 -9.55 20.69
N ILE A 535 4.61 -8.73 20.84
CA ILE A 535 4.84 -7.85 21.99
C ILE A 535 5.06 -6.44 21.45
N LYS A 536 4.45 -5.46 22.11
CA LYS A 536 4.59 -4.04 21.80
C LYS A 536 4.90 -3.28 23.07
N GLN A 537 5.89 -2.42 23.03
CA GLN A 537 6.31 -1.67 24.19
C GLN A 537 6.69 -0.23 23.84
N ILE A 538 6.27 0.70 24.70
CA ILE A 538 6.73 2.07 24.77
C ILE A 538 7.63 2.16 26.01
N LEU A 539 8.82 2.73 25.88
CA LEU A 539 9.81 2.84 26.96
C LEU A 539 10.10 4.30 27.28
N ALA A 540 10.49 4.55 28.53
CA ALA A 540 11.04 5.80 29.01
C ALA A 540 10.17 7.04 28.61
N GLY A 541 8.84 6.95 28.80
CA GLY A 541 7.91 8.04 28.50
C GLY A 541 7.88 8.44 27.03
N GLY A 542 8.00 7.46 26.10
CA GLY A 542 7.92 7.67 24.66
C GLY A 542 9.27 7.92 23.96
N SER A 543 10.40 7.84 24.68
CA SER A 543 11.72 7.97 24.06
C SER A 543 12.14 6.74 23.25
N ALA A 544 11.48 5.60 23.44
CA ALA A 544 11.65 4.41 22.62
C ALA A 544 10.33 3.68 22.46
N ASP A 545 10.13 3.06 21.31
CA ASP A 545 9.06 2.09 21.06
C ASP A 545 9.56 0.93 20.21
N TRP A 546 8.97 -0.24 20.42
CA TRP A 546 9.28 -1.40 19.59
C TRP A 546 8.12 -2.40 19.53
N THR A 547 8.12 -3.17 18.45
CA THR A 547 7.21 -4.30 18.22
C THR A 547 8.03 -5.51 17.78
N LEU A 548 7.73 -6.68 18.35
CA LEU A 548 8.20 -7.99 17.92
C LEU A 548 6.99 -8.84 17.59
N ALA A 549 6.98 -9.42 16.39
CA ALA A 549 5.89 -10.28 15.93
C ALA A 549 6.42 -11.60 15.39
N PHE A 550 5.70 -12.68 15.69
CA PHE A 550 5.87 -14.02 15.14
C PHE A 550 4.61 -14.37 14.37
N TYR A 551 4.74 -14.90 13.17
CA TYR A 551 3.59 -15.25 12.35
C TYR A 551 3.77 -16.55 11.58
N GLN A 552 2.63 -17.14 11.23
CA GLN A 552 2.51 -18.23 10.26
C GLN A 552 1.28 -17.99 9.39
N ILE A 553 1.48 -17.93 8.07
CA ILE A 553 0.42 -17.76 7.05
C ILE A 553 0.40 -19.02 6.19
N VAL A 554 -0.81 -19.49 5.86
CA VAL A 554 -1.04 -20.53 4.85
C VAL A 554 -2.07 -20.02 3.87
N LYS A 555 -1.73 -19.98 2.58
CA LYS A 555 -2.62 -19.68 1.45
C LYS A 555 -2.89 -20.97 0.70
N LYS A 556 -4.17 -21.26 0.44
CA LYS A 556 -4.69 -22.46 -0.21
C LYS A 556 -5.45 -22.12 -1.47
N ASN A 557 -5.77 -23.14 -2.23
CA ASN A 557 -6.55 -23.01 -3.48
C ASN A 557 -5.83 -22.11 -4.50
N LEU A 558 -4.50 -22.23 -4.59
CA LEU A 558 -3.72 -21.64 -5.69
C LEU A 558 -3.97 -22.46 -6.96
N LEU A 559 -3.96 -21.80 -8.10
CA LEU A 559 -3.93 -22.49 -9.38
C LEU A 559 -2.57 -23.14 -9.57
N THR A 560 -2.57 -24.39 -10.00
CA THR A 560 -1.39 -25.20 -10.24
C THR A 560 -1.66 -26.15 -11.40
N THR A 561 -0.63 -26.64 -12.06
CA THR A 561 -0.78 -27.70 -13.07
C THR A 561 -1.18 -29.02 -12.40
N ASP A 562 -2.10 -29.77 -13.01
CA ASP A 562 -2.50 -31.09 -12.55
C ASP A 562 -1.27 -32.02 -12.55
N PRO A 563 -0.95 -32.69 -11.40
CA PRO A 563 0.17 -33.62 -11.33
C PRO A 563 0.13 -34.74 -12.38
N ASP A 564 -1.05 -35.16 -12.77
CA ASP A 564 -1.26 -36.28 -13.70
C ASP A 564 -1.51 -35.83 -15.17
N ASN A 565 -1.81 -34.53 -15.37
CA ASN A 565 -2.10 -33.97 -16.70
C ASN A 565 -1.50 -32.56 -16.89
N PRO A 566 -0.35 -32.42 -17.58
CA PRO A 566 0.36 -31.16 -17.74
C PRO A 566 -0.39 -30.09 -18.54
N THR A 567 -1.49 -30.45 -19.20
CA THR A 567 -2.32 -29.50 -19.96
C THR A 567 -3.50 -28.96 -19.16
N GLN A 568 -3.74 -29.49 -17.94
CA GLN A 568 -4.85 -29.12 -17.11
C GLN A 568 -4.38 -28.27 -15.91
N THR A 569 -5.08 -27.17 -15.66
CA THR A 569 -4.94 -26.37 -14.43
C THR A 569 -5.99 -26.82 -13.42
N ILE A 570 -5.58 -27.00 -12.19
CA ILE A 570 -6.45 -27.33 -11.04
C ILE A 570 -6.21 -26.39 -9.87
N GLN A 571 -7.13 -26.39 -8.90
CA GLN A 571 -7.09 -25.46 -7.77
C GLN A 571 -6.83 -26.18 -6.45
N ILE A 572 -5.65 -26.78 -6.33
CA ILE A 572 -5.22 -27.48 -5.11
C ILE A 572 -3.92 -26.92 -4.50
N GLY A 573 -3.32 -25.93 -5.16
CA GLY A 573 -2.02 -25.40 -4.76
C GLY A 573 -2.05 -24.78 -3.36
N GLN A 574 -0.92 -24.87 -2.66
CA GLN A 574 -0.73 -24.31 -1.33
C GLN A 574 0.65 -23.67 -1.19
N GLN A 575 0.68 -22.52 -0.53
CA GLN A 575 1.90 -21.81 -0.15
C GLN A 575 1.83 -21.43 1.31
N SER A 576 2.94 -21.58 2.03
CA SER A 576 3.06 -21.15 3.42
C SER A 576 4.23 -20.19 3.62
N SER A 577 4.11 -19.36 4.65
CA SER A 577 5.16 -18.47 5.12
C SER A 577 5.11 -18.35 6.63
N ARG A 578 6.28 -18.40 7.28
CA ARG A 578 6.43 -18.13 8.70
C ARG A 578 7.65 -17.26 8.95
N GLY A 579 7.60 -16.41 9.95
CA GLY A 579 8.70 -15.50 10.18
C GLY A 579 8.62 -14.74 11.49
N ILE A 580 9.66 -13.94 11.67
CA ILE A 580 9.85 -13.02 12.80
C ILE A 580 10.10 -11.64 12.23
N GLU A 581 9.42 -10.64 12.77
CA GLU A 581 9.57 -9.24 12.40
C GLU A 581 9.78 -8.41 13.65
N TRP A 582 10.72 -7.49 13.58
CA TRP A 582 10.97 -6.51 14.63
C TRP A 582 11.03 -5.11 14.03
N THR A 583 10.42 -4.16 14.71
CA THR A 583 10.52 -2.72 14.41
C THR A 583 10.77 -1.96 15.70
N GLY A 584 11.59 -0.94 15.66
CA GLY A 584 11.83 -0.09 16.82
C GLY A 584 12.32 1.29 16.44
N ALA A 585 12.02 2.24 17.30
CA ALA A 585 12.55 3.59 17.28
C ALA A 585 13.12 3.94 18.65
N LEU A 586 14.20 4.69 18.63
CA LEU A 586 14.89 5.14 19.84
C LEU A 586 15.31 6.59 19.67
N THR A 587 14.83 7.44 20.58
CA THR A 587 15.28 8.82 20.72
C THR A 587 16.27 8.91 21.86
N LEU A 588 17.51 9.21 21.55
CA LEU A 588 18.61 9.38 22.49
C LEU A 588 18.82 10.86 22.84
N PRO A 589 19.51 11.15 23.96
CA PRO A 589 19.95 12.51 24.26
C PRO A 589 20.73 13.14 23.10
N HIS A 590 20.85 14.46 23.09
CA HIS A 590 21.56 15.25 22.08
C HIS A 590 20.95 15.17 20.66
N GLY A 591 19.64 14.89 20.53
CA GLY A 591 18.92 14.94 19.26
C GLY A 591 19.21 13.79 18.31
N ILE A 592 19.63 12.63 18.81
CA ILE A 592 19.84 11.42 18.03
C ILE A 592 18.54 10.61 18.02
N VAL A 593 18.09 10.20 16.83
CA VAL A 593 16.96 9.28 16.64
C VAL A 593 17.42 8.12 15.76
N VAL A 594 17.14 6.90 16.19
CA VAL A 594 17.44 5.67 15.46
C VAL A 594 16.13 4.95 15.17
N ASP A 595 15.84 4.73 13.89
CA ASP A 595 14.78 3.85 13.41
C ASP A 595 15.42 2.58 12.88
N ALA A 596 14.97 1.41 13.32
CA ALA A 596 15.50 0.15 12.85
C ALA A 596 14.41 -0.91 12.73
N ASN A 597 14.57 -1.79 11.76
CA ASN A 597 13.72 -2.95 11.63
C ASN A 597 14.44 -4.11 10.93
N PHE A 598 13.94 -5.31 11.16
CA PHE A 598 14.33 -6.48 10.39
C PHE A 598 13.17 -7.45 10.24
N SER A 599 13.25 -8.28 9.23
CA SER A 599 12.37 -9.44 9.02
C SER A 599 13.21 -10.64 8.56
N VAL A 600 12.92 -11.78 9.15
CA VAL A 600 13.45 -13.09 8.72
C VAL A 600 12.27 -14.01 8.53
N LEU A 601 12.16 -14.61 7.34
CA LEU A 601 11.05 -15.48 6.99
C LEU A 601 11.51 -16.73 6.26
N ARG A 602 10.65 -17.73 6.26
CA ARG A 602 10.73 -18.92 5.41
C ARG A 602 9.39 -19.09 4.70
N ALA A 603 9.38 -18.77 3.42
CA ALA A 603 8.24 -19.01 2.53
C ALA A 603 8.55 -20.20 1.61
N ARG A 604 7.53 -20.98 1.25
CA ARG A 604 7.66 -22.12 0.33
C ARG A 604 6.32 -22.47 -0.30
N TYR A 605 6.39 -23.08 -1.46
CA TYR A 605 5.27 -23.84 -2.01
C TYR A 605 5.15 -25.15 -1.24
N ASP A 606 3.97 -25.45 -0.70
CA ASP A 606 3.70 -26.71 0.00
C ASP A 606 3.07 -27.75 -0.94
N ASN A 607 2.35 -27.26 -1.96
CA ASN A 607 1.78 -28.05 -3.06
C ASN A 607 1.67 -27.11 -4.28
N PHE A 608 2.55 -27.30 -5.26
CA PHE A 608 2.56 -26.48 -6.46
C PHE A 608 3.30 -27.19 -7.60
N SER A 609 2.69 -27.28 -8.76
CA SER A 609 3.28 -27.86 -9.96
C SER A 609 3.12 -26.94 -11.16
N GLU A 610 4.03 -27.03 -12.09
CA GLU A 610 4.04 -26.29 -13.36
C GLU A 610 4.19 -27.25 -14.53
N SER A 611 3.64 -26.84 -15.69
CA SER A 611 3.92 -27.52 -16.96
C SER A 611 5.21 -26.95 -17.55
N VAL A 612 6.22 -27.78 -17.71
CA VAL A 612 7.50 -27.43 -18.33
C VAL A 612 7.70 -28.34 -19.55
N ASN A 613 7.69 -27.76 -20.73
CA ASN A 613 7.80 -28.50 -22.00
C ASN A 613 6.78 -29.66 -22.11
N GLY A 614 5.54 -29.45 -21.64
CA GLY A 614 4.49 -30.47 -21.67
C GLY A 614 4.62 -31.57 -20.62
N VAL A 615 5.48 -31.41 -19.63
CA VAL A 615 5.63 -32.31 -18.47
C VAL A 615 5.29 -31.58 -17.18
N THR A 616 4.52 -32.22 -16.31
CA THR A 616 4.24 -31.65 -14.97
C THR A 616 5.47 -31.80 -14.09
N VAL A 617 5.94 -30.69 -13.52
CA VAL A 617 7.07 -30.64 -12.60
C VAL A 617 6.65 -30.04 -11.27
N SER A 618 6.84 -30.78 -10.16
CA SER A 618 6.56 -30.28 -8.82
C SER A 618 7.57 -29.20 -8.42
N ARG A 619 7.06 -28.17 -7.72
CA ARG A 619 7.82 -27.08 -7.10
C ARG A 619 7.72 -27.11 -5.57
N ASP A 620 7.26 -28.22 -5.00
CA ASP A 620 7.10 -28.38 -3.57
C ASP A 620 8.42 -28.15 -2.83
N GLY A 621 8.35 -27.37 -1.77
CA GLY A 621 9.52 -26.95 -0.99
C GLY A 621 10.28 -25.74 -1.54
N ASN A 622 10.08 -25.35 -2.80
CA ASN A 622 10.71 -24.19 -3.40
C ASN A 622 10.24 -22.87 -2.79
N VAL A 623 11.12 -21.90 -2.76
CA VAL A 623 10.83 -20.53 -2.33
C VAL A 623 10.08 -19.80 -3.44
N PRO A 624 8.99 -19.07 -3.15
CA PRO A 624 8.31 -18.25 -4.16
C PRO A 624 9.25 -17.22 -4.77
N TYR A 625 9.11 -16.99 -6.09
CA TYR A 625 9.99 -16.09 -6.83
C TYR A 625 9.90 -14.63 -6.32
N ASN A 626 11.00 -13.89 -6.44
CA ASN A 626 11.16 -12.50 -5.98
C ASN A 626 10.87 -12.26 -4.48
N VAL A 627 10.90 -13.29 -3.64
CA VAL A 627 10.72 -13.20 -2.19
C VAL A 627 12.07 -13.27 -1.47
N PRO A 628 12.60 -12.17 -0.93
CA PRO A 628 13.77 -12.22 -0.06
C PRO A 628 13.38 -12.80 1.30
N GLN A 629 14.19 -13.74 1.81
CA GLN A 629 13.96 -14.34 3.13
C GLN A 629 14.43 -13.46 4.30
N GLN A 630 15.19 -12.43 4.00
CA GLN A 630 15.72 -11.50 5.00
C GLN A 630 15.70 -10.08 4.45
N THR A 631 15.20 -9.15 5.26
CA THR A 631 15.28 -7.70 5.00
C THR A 631 15.62 -6.97 6.27
N GLY A 632 16.25 -5.80 6.17
CA GLY A 632 16.53 -4.97 7.32
C GLY A 632 16.85 -3.54 6.92
N ASN A 633 16.43 -2.61 7.75
CA ASN A 633 16.71 -1.20 7.59
C ASN A 633 17.18 -0.62 8.92
N VAL A 634 18.13 0.28 8.86
CA VAL A 634 18.54 1.14 9.97
C VAL A 634 18.64 2.56 9.42
N TRP A 635 18.08 3.52 10.11
CA TRP A 635 18.22 4.94 9.80
C TRP A 635 18.55 5.68 11.09
N LEU A 636 19.70 6.36 11.10
CA LEU A 636 20.10 7.27 12.16
C LEU A 636 19.91 8.70 11.69
N ARG A 637 19.34 9.53 12.56
CA ARG A 637 19.16 10.96 12.38
C ARG A 637 19.75 11.68 13.58
N TRP A 638 20.52 12.72 13.36
CA TRP A 638 21.17 13.50 14.41
C TRP A 638 21.03 15.00 14.19
N ALA A 639 20.31 15.63 15.10
CA ALA A 639 20.19 17.06 15.21
C ALA A 639 21.38 17.59 16.05
N PHE A 640 22.55 17.77 15.42
CA PHE A 640 23.82 18.06 16.11
C PHE A 640 24.00 19.53 16.47
N ALA A 641 23.29 20.44 15.85
CA ALA A 641 23.28 21.87 16.13
C ALA A 641 21.90 22.47 15.81
N PRO A 642 21.58 23.66 16.37
CA PRO A 642 20.32 24.34 16.05
C PRO A 642 20.12 24.51 14.53
N GLY A 643 19.02 23.97 14.03
CA GLY A 643 18.68 23.98 12.61
C GLY A 643 19.43 22.98 11.74
N TRP A 644 20.41 22.25 12.21
CA TRP A 644 21.17 21.26 11.44
C TRP A 644 20.77 19.83 11.80
N ASN A 645 20.48 19.03 10.77
CA ASN A 645 20.25 17.61 10.92
C ASN A 645 21.08 16.85 9.88
N VAL A 646 21.63 15.71 10.26
CA VAL A 646 22.23 14.74 9.35
C VAL A 646 21.56 13.40 9.54
N GLY A 647 21.47 12.64 8.47
CA GLY A 647 20.91 11.30 8.46
C GLY A 647 21.81 10.34 7.71
N ALA A 648 21.85 9.10 8.17
CA ALA A 648 22.54 8.00 7.49
C ALA A 648 21.70 6.73 7.63
N GLY A 649 21.63 5.97 6.55
CA GLY A 649 20.82 4.76 6.51
C GLY A 649 21.49 3.60 5.82
N VAL A 650 21.12 2.40 6.25
CA VAL A 650 21.52 1.12 5.65
C VAL A 650 20.26 0.34 5.34
N ARG A 651 20.17 -0.19 4.12
CA ARG A 651 19.13 -1.12 3.68
C ARG A 651 19.76 -2.43 3.23
N TYR A 652 19.33 -3.54 3.79
CA TYR A 652 19.70 -4.88 3.40
C TYR A 652 18.51 -5.62 2.80
N VAL A 653 18.73 -6.27 1.67
CA VAL A 653 17.79 -7.21 1.04
C VAL A 653 18.54 -8.51 0.74
N GLY A 654 18.04 -9.60 1.29
CA GLY A 654 18.62 -10.93 1.13
C GLY A 654 18.54 -11.45 -0.31
N SER A 655 19.32 -12.49 -0.60
CA SER A 655 19.21 -13.19 -1.88
C SER A 655 17.83 -13.82 -2.03
N ARG A 656 17.38 -13.95 -3.28
CA ARG A 656 16.08 -14.54 -3.65
C ARG A 656 16.20 -15.27 -4.96
N TYR A 657 15.13 -15.94 -5.37
CA TYR A 657 15.06 -16.63 -6.65
C TYR A 657 14.26 -15.84 -7.66
N GLY A 658 14.68 -15.84 -8.92
CA GLY A 658 14.04 -15.18 -10.05
C GLY A 658 12.99 -16.04 -10.75
N ASP A 659 12.92 -17.31 -10.39
CA ASP A 659 12.03 -18.31 -10.97
C ASP A 659 11.44 -19.23 -9.89
N THR A 660 10.36 -19.91 -10.21
CA THR A 660 9.68 -20.88 -9.31
C THR A 660 10.46 -22.18 -9.16
N ALA A 661 11.33 -22.50 -10.14
CA ALA A 661 12.24 -23.65 -10.08
C ALA A 661 13.40 -23.47 -9.09
N ASN A 662 13.65 -22.26 -8.63
CA ASN A 662 14.76 -21.86 -7.78
C ASN A 662 16.15 -22.12 -8.44
N THR A 663 16.23 -22.02 -9.76
CA THR A 663 17.47 -22.19 -10.53
C THR A 663 18.19 -20.86 -10.76
N VAL A 664 17.45 -19.75 -10.86
CA VAL A 664 18.01 -18.41 -11.06
C VAL A 664 18.14 -17.68 -9.74
N ARG A 665 19.36 -17.56 -9.22
CA ARG A 665 19.62 -16.89 -7.95
C ARG A 665 19.95 -15.41 -8.14
N ILE A 666 19.14 -14.54 -7.57
CA ILE A 666 19.37 -13.10 -7.50
C ILE A 666 20.20 -12.78 -6.26
N PRO A 667 21.36 -12.09 -6.37
CA PRO A 667 22.22 -11.80 -5.23
C PRO A 667 21.59 -10.85 -4.22
N SER A 668 21.99 -10.95 -2.96
CA SER A 668 21.68 -9.96 -1.92
C SER A 668 22.41 -8.63 -2.17
N TYR A 669 21.88 -7.56 -1.58
CA TYR A 669 22.54 -6.27 -1.63
C TYR A 669 22.38 -5.48 -0.34
N ILE A 670 23.33 -4.55 -0.13
CA ILE A 670 23.29 -3.52 0.90
C ILE A 670 23.41 -2.18 0.21
N LEU A 671 22.53 -1.24 0.57
CA LEU A 671 22.57 0.15 0.12
C LEU A 671 22.83 1.05 1.32
N PHE A 672 23.64 2.07 1.10
CA PHE A 672 23.91 3.13 2.06
C PHE A 672 23.36 4.44 1.51
N ASP A 673 22.58 5.14 2.34
CA ASP A 673 21.98 6.42 2.01
C ASP A 673 22.38 7.45 3.06
N ALA A 674 22.40 8.73 2.69
CA ALA A 674 22.64 9.82 3.63
C ALA A 674 21.76 11.03 3.31
N SER A 675 21.50 11.84 4.32
CA SER A 675 20.87 13.14 4.14
C SER A 675 21.50 14.19 5.06
N ALA A 676 21.39 15.45 4.67
CA ALA A 676 21.72 16.58 5.52
C ALA A 676 20.66 17.66 5.30
N SER A 677 20.21 18.33 6.35
CA SER A 677 19.32 19.46 6.24
C SER A 677 19.73 20.59 7.14
N TRP A 678 19.55 21.80 6.65
CA TRP A 678 19.84 23.03 7.36
C TRP A 678 18.66 23.98 7.30
N ARG A 679 18.10 24.33 8.45
CA ARG A 679 17.11 25.38 8.61
C ARG A 679 17.83 26.72 8.66
N VAL A 680 17.93 27.38 7.52
CA VAL A 680 18.63 28.66 7.34
C VAL A 680 17.94 29.78 8.13
N SER A 681 16.60 29.77 8.11
CA SER A 681 15.74 30.71 8.83
C SER A 681 14.46 30.02 9.27
N HIS A 682 13.54 30.73 9.91
CA HIS A 682 12.20 30.22 10.23
C HIS A 682 11.41 29.82 8.96
N GLN A 683 11.71 30.44 7.83
CA GLN A 683 11.00 30.24 6.57
C GLN A 683 11.75 29.34 5.58
N LEU A 684 13.09 29.26 5.62
CA LEU A 684 13.91 28.57 4.62
C LEU A 684 14.66 27.39 5.19
N ALA A 685 14.48 26.23 4.60
CA ALA A 685 15.27 25.03 4.85
C ALA A 685 15.90 24.50 3.56
N LEU A 686 17.16 24.10 3.63
CA LEU A 686 17.89 23.41 2.57
C LEU A 686 18.08 21.96 2.96
N ALA A 687 17.99 21.04 1.99
CA ALA A 687 18.28 19.62 2.23
C ALA A 687 19.08 19.02 1.08
N LEU A 688 19.99 18.10 1.43
CA LEU A 688 20.78 17.27 0.52
C LEU A 688 20.41 15.83 0.77
N TYR A 689 20.19 15.06 -0.29
CA TYR A 689 19.96 13.63 -0.24
C TYR A 689 20.99 12.92 -1.11
N LEU A 690 21.54 11.83 -0.59
CA LEU A 690 22.48 10.95 -1.30
C LEU A 690 21.98 9.53 -1.15
N ARG A 691 21.79 8.83 -2.26
CA ARG A 691 21.30 7.44 -2.30
C ARG A 691 22.33 6.54 -2.94
N ASN A 692 22.37 5.29 -2.49
CA ASN A 692 23.32 4.28 -2.98
C ASN A 692 24.76 4.82 -2.99
N LEU A 693 25.26 5.31 -1.86
CA LEU A 693 26.57 5.97 -1.71
C LEU A 693 27.72 5.15 -2.27
N THR A 694 27.66 3.83 -2.14
CA THR A 694 28.68 2.89 -2.62
C THR A 694 28.58 2.62 -4.12
N ASN A 695 27.60 3.21 -4.81
CA ASN A 695 27.32 2.96 -6.23
C ASN A 695 27.15 1.47 -6.56
N ARG A 696 26.48 0.74 -5.69
CA ARG A 696 26.23 -0.69 -5.86
C ARG A 696 25.28 -0.93 -7.01
N THR A 697 25.63 -1.79 -7.96
CA THR A 697 24.69 -2.37 -8.91
C THR A 697 23.88 -3.44 -8.19
N TYR A 698 22.55 -3.35 -8.26
CA TYR A 698 21.65 -4.29 -7.58
C TYR A 698 20.40 -4.55 -8.43
N VAL A 699 19.75 -5.68 -8.17
CA VAL A 699 18.57 -6.12 -8.89
C VAL A 699 17.33 -5.78 -8.05
N VAL A 700 16.37 -5.08 -8.64
CA VAL A 700 15.09 -4.75 -8.02
C VAL A 700 14.12 -5.92 -8.13
N THR A 701 13.98 -6.46 -9.33
CA THR A 701 13.07 -7.58 -9.61
C THR A 701 13.57 -8.36 -10.84
N SER A 702 12.99 -9.53 -11.06
CA SER A 702 13.21 -10.32 -12.27
C SER A 702 11.88 -10.60 -12.96
N SER A 703 11.94 -10.82 -14.26
CA SER A 703 10.83 -11.22 -15.14
C SER A 703 11.28 -12.36 -16.06
N ASN A 704 10.37 -12.85 -16.92
CA ASN A 704 10.63 -13.87 -17.93
C ASN A 704 11.33 -15.12 -17.32
N SER A 705 10.70 -15.68 -16.27
CA SER A 705 11.27 -16.84 -15.54
C SER A 705 12.71 -16.65 -15.08
N GLY A 706 13.05 -15.40 -14.70
CA GLY A 706 14.36 -15.07 -14.17
C GLY A 706 15.44 -14.68 -15.18
N THR A 707 15.14 -14.76 -16.49
CA THR A 707 16.12 -14.47 -17.55
C THR A 707 16.26 -12.99 -17.88
N GLN A 708 15.48 -12.12 -17.22
CA GLN A 708 15.55 -10.67 -17.40
C GLN A 708 15.54 -9.98 -16.02
N TRP A 709 16.54 -9.13 -15.77
CA TRP A 709 16.70 -8.47 -14.48
C TRP A 709 16.57 -6.96 -14.59
N LEU A 710 15.68 -6.38 -13.79
CA LEU A 710 15.53 -4.95 -13.61
C LEU A 710 16.57 -4.45 -12.60
N LEU A 711 17.47 -3.58 -13.04
CA LEU A 711 18.51 -3.01 -12.18
C LEU A 711 17.97 -1.75 -11.47
N GLY A 712 18.43 -1.56 -10.25
CA GLY A 712 18.14 -0.37 -9.47
C GLY A 712 19.03 0.82 -9.84
N THR A 713 18.57 2.02 -9.45
CA THR A 713 19.27 3.28 -9.70
C THR A 713 20.67 3.28 -9.11
N PRO A 714 21.71 3.65 -9.88
CA PRO A 714 23.07 3.87 -9.38
C PRO A 714 23.09 4.99 -8.34
N ARG A 715 24.30 5.31 -7.82
CA ARG A 715 24.44 6.45 -6.90
C ARG A 715 23.82 7.71 -7.48
N SER A 716 22.94 8.31 -6.69
CA SER A 716 22.22 9.52 -7.04
C SER A 716 22.12 10.46 -5.84
N GLY A 717 21.72 11.70 -6.06
CA GLY A 717 21.50 12.66 -5.00
C GLY A 717 20.87 13.92 -5.54
N GLY A 718 20.33 14.74 -4.65
CA GLY A 718 19.69 15.98 -5.00
C GLY A 718 19.72 16.99 -3.85
N VAL A 719 19.49 18.22 -4.18
CA VAL A 719 19.37 19.35 -3.24
C VAL A 719 17.98 19.94 -3.37
N THR A 720 17.34 20.24 -2.25
CA THR A 720 16.05 20.91 -2.21
C THR A 720 16.12 22.17 -1.33
N ALA A 721 15.40 23.21 -1.76
CA ALA A 721 15.10 24.38 -0.96
C ALA A 721 13.59 24.36 -0.65
N THR A 722 13.24 24.42 0.62
CA THR A 722 11.84 24.47 1.09
C THR A 722 11.59 25.78 1.80
N MET A 723 10.59 26.52 1.34
CA MET A 723 10.14 27.78 1.95
C MET A 723 8.75 27.58 2.55
N THR A 724 8.56 28.04 3.80
CA THR A 724 7.26 27.99 4.51
C THR A 724 6.89 29.39 5.00
N PHE A 725 5.64 29.79 4.72
CA PHE A 725 5.06 31.11 5.01
C PHE A 725 3.86 30.99 5.92
#